data_4775873df5d85352caaf42501ce0343d
#
_entry.id   4775873df5d85352caaf42501ce0343d
#
_cell.length_a   1.000
_cell.length_b   1.000
_cell.length_c   1.000
_cell.angle_alpha   90.00
_cell.angle_beta   90.00
_cell.angle_gamma   90.00
#
_symmetry.space_group_name_H-M   'P 1'
#
loop_
_entity.id
_entity.type
_entity.pdbx_description
1 polymer ?
#
loop_
_entity_poly.entity_id
_entity_poly.type
_entity_poly.pdbx_seq_one_letter_code
_entity_poly.pdbx_strand_id
1 'polypeptide(L)'
;MPRLNFDVDEAMLLKTYQISSLHPSKWEEVDHDLEGATEANEGILSPTTGGATEREREDALGLGPAKSVKDLDNETKASVLLTSKTFSPAAYLSFAHPHATYHDLSSGIAHLQSVIEAREEALRVLVEECFDRFVAVKGSVDGLFEDMRVGILKPESEHATVPVRDYLRNGSQKANQIFLPVLETAAKAEKLRTTLSVFERSKFFFNLPSFIMESIDAGKYEFALRDYKKGKYLLENRPGQLLPISLSPSASTQSPASPTGNQQQQQLQRRILNKVWTNVEKAMGELRKVLLEQLQDGSRSIEEQEKTLETLVELQTSDELVWTYFDSHHKQVMEKMNAAYKRGVKAIDNALRQSKGLDANGKALSRDESLEMSLKSQLKSTVDQLEAKKQGDINLGHVWSPSAKSWDVLQDVVRSISEVVSGSLPSFWRISKDFMDGKYRKPNNNPIGGSRRSPSQCRTMANEIVKLYISLVSQVFQLSEVAVMSRSQSFNSSSSSSSSLNKLAMTQTADTFEIPRVFPPDSNSLFTAQRLHKVLIEVQECAGDLGALEISTEVSSGLKSLVESLRWRFVDVLVHDWVRDARIFYHLETWVADAAHRKHTSRLSQPMTITTRHLGQFEMFQKNVTAAVYRLASNNNNDLPLSAGTKASTSTRKASTGISQTLMTKVTRGFVDAVYKFLDGLMLLASSDSPIVKGGVGSEGGSAADRVVSPEVDLVELLDLKDGDVRILLVISNLQHLRKTSLPHMVKQLENAFGVSLTEDRRTLVSVVDELDKTLFEGYIRPRGKYITGKIRKAVIGDDKFDWDKTEAPVTVLRPWVSEILDYLVEIHDQLYDAAPGLIDRTMAALLEITAKETSRCFKQIKSFGTGGFLQALMELTFLHKSLATYAKECPGGIALGLVYTKEIRGAYPEDSDPAFTDAFNVMQRELVYARKITGIQYLCFRKQVESTGKEKRSRKEPREAHKERLT
;
A
#
# COMPACT_ATOMS: atom_id res chain seq x y z
N MET A 1 70.77 -11.34 -11.03
CA MET A 1 69.29 -11.33 -10.88
C MET A 1 68.82 -12.78 -11.03
N PRO A 2 68.12 -13.33 -10.08
CA PRO A 2 67.60 -14.69 -10.23
C PRO A 2 66.47 -14.63 -11.27
N ARG A 3 66.62 -15.51 -12.30
CA ARG A 3 65.54 -15.72 -13.28
C ARG A 3 64.36 -16.35 -12.53
N LEU A 4 63.25 -15.60 -12.53
CA LEU A 4 61.98 -16.14 -12.12
C LEU A 4 61.53 -17.16 -13.17
N ASN A 5 61.68 -18.45 -12.84
CA ASN A 5 61.05 -19.50 -13.64
C ASN A 5 59.57 -19.48 -13.32
N PHE A 6 58.77 -18.91 -14.21
CA PHE A 6 57.34 -19.13 -14.22
C PHE A 6 57.13 -20.42 -15.02
N ASP A 7 56.65 -21.47 -14.32
CA ASP A 7 56.09 -22.67 -14.94
C ASP A 7 54.75 -22.29 -15.59
N VAL A 8 54.78 -21.47 -16.65
CA VAL A 8 53.61 -21.18 -17.43
C VAL A 8 53.81 -21.82 -18.79
N ASP A 9 52.87 -22.64 -19.17
CA ASP A 9 52.87 -23.32 -20.48
C ASP A 9 52.86 -22.24 -21.59
N GLU A 10 54.01 -22.21 -22.32
CA GLU A 10 54.27 -21.22 -23.38
C GLU A 10 53.20 -21.24 -24.46
N ALA A 11 52.66 -22.43 -24.77
CA ALA A 11 51.59 -22.60 -25.76
C ALA A 11 50.25 -21.98 -25.28
N MET A 12 50.01 -21.97 -23.98
CA MET A 12 48.80 -21.37 -23.40
C MET A 12 48.89 -19.83 -23.41
N LEU A 13 50.08 -19.27 -23.16
CA LEU A 13 50.31 -17.81 -23.26
C LEU A 13 50.15 -17.32 -24.69
N LEU A 14 50.74 -17.97 -25.66
CA LEU A 14 50.64 -17.62 -27.07
C LEU A 14 49.20 -17.64 -27.56
N LYS A 15 48.43 -18.62 -27.11
CA LYS A 15 46.99 -18.74 -27.42
C LYS A 15 46.13 -17.68 -26.75
N THR A 16 46.47 -17.34 -25.48
CA THR A 16 45.69 -16.35 -24.71
C THR A 16 45.88 -14.92 -25.25
N TYR A 17 47.09 -14.61 -25.71
CA TYR A 17 47.40 -13.30 -26.25
C TYR A 17 47.38 -13.27 -27.78
N GLN A 18 47.03 -14.37 -28.45
CA GLN A 18 46.92 -14.50 -29.92
C GLN A 18 48.14 -14.01 -30.68
N ILE A 19 49.30 -14.28 -30.14
CA ILE A 19 50.59 -13.95 -30.77
C ILE A 19 51.28 -15.19 -31.29
N SER A 20 52.03 -15.08 -32.35
CA SER A 20 52.72 -16.24 -33.01
C SER A 20 53.99 -16.64 -32.26
N SER A 21 54.62 -15.76 -31.49
CA SER A 21 55.89 -16.01 -30.78
C SER A 21 56.03 -15.07 -29.58
N LEU A 22 56.67 -15.52 -28.48
CA LEU A 22 57.01 -14.67 -27.34
C LEU A 22 58.06 -13.57 -27.64
N HIS A 23 58.72 -13.61 -28.79
CA HIS A 23 59.67 -12.61 -29.25
C HIS A 23 59.39 -12.27 -30.72
N PRO A 24 58.25 -11.62 -31.02
CA PRO A 24 57.91 -11.26 -32.38
C PRO A 24 58.92 -10.22 -32.90
N SER A 25 59.47 -10.44 -34.11
CA SER A 25 60.37 -9.51 -34.77
C SER A 25 59.63 -8.41 -35.54
N LYS A 26 58.36 -8.48 -35.67
CA LYS A 26 57.43 -7.53 -36.27
C LYS A 26 56.17 -7.41 -35.46
N TRP A 27 55.54 -6.22 -35.53
CA TRP A 27 54.24 -6.01 -34.91
C TRP A 27 53.19 -6.85 -35.64
N GLU A 28 52.50 -7.71 -34.88
CA GLU A 28 51.38 -8.51 -35.39
C GLU A 28 50.09 -7.75 -35.15
N GLU A 29 49.36 -7.44 -36.21
CA GLU A 29 47.99 -6.97 -36.05
C GLU A 29 47.12 -8.20 -35.73
N VAL A 30 46.48 -8.17 -34.57
CA VAL A 30 45.51 -9.18 -34.21
C VAL A 30 44.22 -8.77 -34.92
N ASP A 31 43.86 -9.50 -36.01
CA ASP A 31 42.55 -9.41 -36.61
C ASP A 31 41.53 -9.93 -35.57
N HIS A 32 40.79 -9.02 -34.97
CA HIS A 32 39.60 -9.39 -34.22
C HIS A 32 38.57 -9.85 -35.24
N ASP A 33 38.41 -11.17 -35.39
CA ASP A 33 37.32 -11.74 -36.17
C ASP A 33 36.01 -11.10 -35.70
N LEU A 34 35.27 -10.60 -36.65
CA LEU A 34 33.96 -9.92 -36.41
C LEU A 34 33.00 -10.76 -35.57
N GLU A 35 33.17 -12.06 -35.53
CA GLU A 35 32.33 -12.98 -34.69
C GLU A 35 32.65 -12.93 -33.22
N GLY A 36 33.90 -12.68 -32.80
CA GLY A 36 34.23 -12.47 -31.37
C GLY A 36 33.87 -11.08 -30.85
N ALA A 37 33.78 -10.07 -31.71
CA ALA A 37 33.43 -8.72 -31.31
C ALA A 37 31.95 -8.55 -31.02
N THR A 38 31.08 -9.41 -31.57
CA THR A 38 29.64 -9.36 -31.33
C THR A 38 29.27 -9.86 -29.93
N GLU A 39 29.99 -10.84 -29.37
CA GLU A 39 29.68 -11.33 -28.02
C GLU A 39 30.34 -10.51 -26.90
N ALA A 40 31.51 -9.90 -27.16
CA ALA A 40 32.22 -9.08 -26.18
C ALA A 40 31.66 -7.63 -26.07
N ASN A 41 31.10 -7.09 -27.15
CA ASN A 41 30.52 -5.74 -27.13
C ASN A 41 29.09 -5.65 -26.62
N GLU A 42 28.37 -6.78 -26.52
CA GLU A 42 27.03 -6.81 -25.90
C GLU A 42 27.06 -6.60 -24.37
N GLY A 43 28.24 -6.77 -23.75
CA GLY A 43 28.47 -6.59 -22.31
C GLY A 43 28.90 -5.20 -21.82
N ILE A 44 29.37 -4.32 -22.74
CA ILE A 44 30.02 -3.04 -22.34
C ILE A 44 29.04 -1.85 -22.36
N LEU A 45 27.86 -1.99 -22.94
CA LEU A 45 26.90 -0.89 -23.10
C LEU A 45 25.65 -0.95 -22.23
N SER A 46 25.60 -1.84 -21.25
CA SER A 46 24.54 -1.79 -20.24
C SER A 46 25.05 -1.10 -18.99
N PRO A 47 24.43 0.01 -18.54
CA PRO A 47 24.71 0.54 -17.21
C PRO A 47 24.29 -0.50 -16.17
N THR A 48 25.25 -0.87 -15.36
CA THR A 48 25.14 -1.77 -14.20
C THR A 48 24.06 -1.27 -13.25
N THR A 49 22.85 -1.78 -13.37
CA THR A 49 21.94 -1.87 -12.27
C THR A 49 21.47 -3.31 -12.20
N GLY A 50 21.85 -3.94 -11.09
CA GLY A 50 21.60 -5.34 -10.84
C GLY A 50 20.14 -5.75 -10.93
N GLY A 51 19.92 -6.87 -11.57
CA GLY A 51 18.61 -7.50 -11.66
C GLY A 51 18.47 -8.22 -12.99
N ALA A 52 19.11 -9.39 -13.12
CA ALA A 52 18.92 -10.27 -14.25
C ALA A 52 17.51 -10.82 -14.28
N THR A 53 16.70 -10.29 -15.13
CA THR A 53 15.59 -11.01 -15.76
C THR A 53 15.68 -10.70 -17.24
N GLU A 54 15.49 -11.73 -18.05
CA GLU A 54 15.42 -11.71 -19.50
C GLU A 54 14.49 -10.60 -20.00
N ARG A 55 14.95 -9.36 -19.96
CA ARG A 55 14.32 -8.30 -20.75
C ARG A 55 14.78 -8.51 -22.18
N GLU A 56 13.83 -8.79 -23.04
CA GLU A 56 13.98 -8.73 -24.48
C GLU A 56 14.89 -7.55 -24.82
N ARG A 57 15.94 -7.81 -25.59
CA ARG A 57 16.89 -6.79 -26.02
C ARG A 57 16.11 -5.72 -26.78
N GLU A 58 15.94 -4.57 -26.17
CA GLU A 58 15.31 -3.43 -26.82
C GLU A 58 16.21 -2.93 -27.95
N ASP A 59 15.58 -2.59 -29.06
CA ASP A 59 16.22 -1.96 -30.18
C ASP A 59 16.84 -0.59 -29.81
N ALA A 60 17.85 -0.14 -30.59
CA ALA A 60 18.52 1.14 -30.34
C ALA A 60 17.58 2.36 -30.32
N LEU A 61 16.48 2.30 -31.06
CA LEU A 61 15.45 3.35 -31.09
C LEU A 61 14.37 3.16 -30.01
N GLY A 62 14.38 2.09 -29.24
CA GLY A 62 13.39 1.81 -28.20
C GLY A 62 11.98 1.51 -28.73
N LEU A 63 11.83 1.14 -29.99
CA LEU A 63 10.53 0.93 -30.64
C LEU A 63 10.05 -0.51 -30.63
N GLY A 64 10.82 -1.45 -30.10
CA GLY A 64 10.44 -2.84 -30.00
C GLY A 64 11.63 -3.78 -29.73
N PRO A 65 11.42 -5.10 -29.73
CA PRO A 65 12.50 -6.06 -29.51
C PRO A 65 13.48 -6.05 -30.68
N ALA A 66 14.78 -6.01 -30.36
CA ALA A 66 15.83 -6.00 -31.37
C ALA A 66 15.79 -7.25 -32.26
N LYS A 67 15.72 -7.07 -33.57
CA LYS A 67 15.79 -8.18 -34.50
C LYS A 67 17.18 -8.82 -34.54
N SER A 68 17.23 -10.15 -34.57
CA SER A 68 18.48 -10.88 -34.61
C SER A 68 19.18 -10.64 -35.96
N VAL A 69 20.45 -10.24 -35.93
CA VAL A 69 21.28 -9.98 -37.08
C VAL A 69 22.06 -11.23 -37.53
N LYS A 70 21.81 -12.40 -36.90
CA LYS A 70 22.61 -13.63 -37.12
C LYS A 70 22.50 -14.21 -38.53
N ASP A 71 21.37 -14.00 -39.20
CA ASP A 71 21.07 -14.62 -40.48
C ASP A 71 21.36 -13.74 -41.71
N LEU A 72 22.02 -12.58 -41.53
CA LEU A 72 22.39 -11.69 -42.62
C LEU A 72 23.79 -11.99 -43.18
N ASP A 73 23.99 -11.66 -44.43
CA ASP A 73 25.31 -11.68 -45.09
C ASP A 73 26.29 -10.68 -44.42
N ASN A 74 27.57 -10.99 -44.41
CA ASN A 74 28.58 -10.20 -43.70
C ASN A 74 28.67 -8.72 -44.15
N GLU A 75 28.39 -8.43 -45.42
CA GLU A 75 28.38 -7.06 -45.94
C GLU A 75 27.16 -6.26 -45.42
N THR A 76 26.01 -6.90 -45.40
CA THR A 76 24.79 -6.31 -44.84
C THR A 76 24.86 -6.23 -43.31
N LYS A 77 25.51 -7.18 -42.63
CA LYS A 77 25.80 -7.08 -41.20
C LYS A 77 26.61 -5.85 -40.86
N ALA A 78 27.68 -5.61 -41.67
CA ALA A 78 28.53 -4.45 -41.45
C ALA A 78 27.81 -3.11 -41.67
N SER A 79 26.80 -3.06 -42.53
CA SER A 79 26.02 -1.86 -42.77
C SER A 79 24.93 -1.61 -41.73
N VAL A 80 24.49 -2.66 -41.00
CA VAL A 80 23.39 -2.59 -39.99
C VAL A 80 23.94 -2.48 -38.56
N LEU A 81 25.15 -2.98 -38.27
CA LEU A 81 25.72 -2.95 -36.93
C LEU A 81 26.16 -1.53 -36.53
N LEU A 82 25.63 -1.02 -35.44
CA LEU A 82 25.95 0.33 -34.92
C LEU A 82 27.42 0.58 -34.61
N THR A 83 28.19 -0.49 -34.34
CA THR A 83 29.62 -0.41 -34.00
C THR A 83 30.51 -0.42 -35.23
N SER A 84 29.95 -0.68 -36.40
CA SER A 84 30.71 -0.77 -37.66
C SER A 84 31.06 0.61 -38.21
N LYS A 85 32.27 0.75 -38.77
CA LYS A 85 32.69 1.97 -39.50
C LYS A 85 31.89 2.23 -40.79
N THR A 86 31.25 1.21 -41.33
CA THR A 86 30.43 1.25 -42.56
C THR A 86 28.91 1.31 -42.24
N PHE A 87 28.56 1.62 -41.01
CA PHE A 87 27.16 1.74 -40.58
C PHE A 87 26.37 2.72 -41.44
N SER A 88 25.24 2.26 -41.98
CA SER A 88 24.30 3.09 -42.72
C SER A 88 22.95 3.18 -41.97
N PRO A 89 22.57 4.40 -41.55
CA PRO A 89 21.28 4.59 -40.85
C PRO A 89 20.06 4.14 -41.68
N ALA A 90 20.15 4.34 -43.01
CA ALA A 90 19.09 3.94 -43.91
C ALA A 90 18.93 2.41 -44.00
N ALA A 91 20.04 1.68 -44.04
CA ALA A 91 20.03 0.22 -44.02
C ALA A 91 19.50 -0.32 -42.68
N TYR A 92 19.88 0.31 -41.58
CA TYR A 92 19.41 -0.04 -40.26
C TYR A 92 17.89 0.14 -40.12
N LEU A 93 17.36 1.30 -40.50
CA LEU A 93 15.93 1.57 -40.43
C LEU A 93 15.13 0.65 -41.35
N SER A 94 15.60 0.37 -42.56
CA SER A 94 14.89 -0.55 -43.46
C SER A 94 14.88 -1.99 -42.98
N PHE A 95 15.87 -2.39 -42.21
CA PHE A 95 15.95 -3.74 -41.64
C PHE A 95 15.17 -3.87 -40.32
N ALA A 96 15.42 -2.95 -39.38
CA ALA A 96 14.82 -3.02 -38.05
C ALA A 96 13.36 -2.57 -38.05
N HIS A 97 13.04 -1.49 -38.76
CA HIS A 97 11.74 -0.82 -38.72
C HIS A 97 11.16 -0.49 -40.10
N PRO A 98 10.86 -1.50 -40.95
CA PRO A 98 10.37 -1.28 -42.30
C PRO A 98 9.00 -0.59 -42.41
N HIS A 99 8.24 -0.56 -41.30
CA HIS A 99 6.88 0.00 -41.27
C HIS A 99 6.72 1.12 -40.25
N ALA A 100 7.83 1.70 -39.78
CA ALA A 100 7.78 2.77 -38.78
C ALA A 100 7.06 4.00 -39.33
N THR A 101 6.13 4.53 -38.55
CA THR A 101 5.46 5.80 -38.85
C THR A 101 6.34 6.99 -38.47
N TYR A 102 5.99 8.16 -38.99
CA TYR A 102 6.70 9.39 -38.61
C TYR A 102 6.68 9.64 -37.08
N HIS A 103 5.58 9.30 -36.46
CA HIS A 103 5.43 9.43 -35.01
C HIS A 103 6.38 8.48 -34.26
N ASP A 104 6.51 7.24 -34.71
CA ASP A 104 7.40 6.26 -34.10
C ASP A 104 8.86 6.72 -34.23
N LEU A 105 9.26 7.19 -35.41
CA LEU A 105 10.62 7.72 -35.62
C LEU A 105 10.90 8.95 -34.75
N SER A 106 9.93 9.83 -34.55
CA SER A 106 10.10 10.99 -33.67
C SER A 106 10.26 10.56 -32.20
N SER A 107 9.51 9.53 -31.77
CA SER A 107 9.68 8.92 -30.45
C SER A 107 11.05 8.26 -30.31
N GLY A 108 11.52 7.57 -31.37
CA GLY A 108 12.86 6.98 -31.40
C GLY A 108 13.98 8.01 -31.31
N ILE A 109 13.82 9.17 -31.93
CA ILE A 109 14.78 10.30 -31.81
C ILE A 109 14.81 10.80 -30.36
N ALA A 110 13.66 10.99 -29.74
CA ALA A 110 13.61 11.41 -28.34
C ALA A 110 14.27 10.40 -27.40
N HIS A 111 14.08 9.10 -27.67
CA HIS A 111 14.75 8.03 -26.93
C HIS A 111 16.28 8.08 -27.13
N LEU A 112 16.76 8.24 -28.35
CA LEU A 112 18.20 8.36 -28.61
C LEU A 112 18.82 9.57 -27.93
N GLN A 113 18.12 10.71 -27.92
CA GLN A 113 18.56 11.91 -27.22
C GLN A 113 18.70 11.65 -25.71
N SER A 114 17.69 11.05 -25.11
CA SER A 114 17.74 10.67 -23.69
C SER A 114 18.91 9.70 -23.37
N VAL A 115 19.16 8.73 -24.25
CA VAL A 115 20.29 7.79 -24.08
C VAL A 115 21.65 8.50 -24.23
N ILE A 116 21.76 9.48 -25.12
CA ILE A 116 22.98 10.29 -25.28
C ILE A 116 23.21 11.11 -24.01
N GLU A 117 22.20 11.83 -23.52
CA GLU A 117 22.29 12.62 -22.29
C GLU A 117 22.71 11.77 -21.08
N ALA A 118 22.09 10.58 -20.95
CA ALA A 118 22.45 9.64 -19.89
C ALA A 118 23.91 9.14 -19.99
N ARG A 119 24.43 8.96 -21.22
CA ARG A 119 25.83 8.56 -21.43
C ARG A 119 26.81 9.70 -21.19
N GLU A 120 26.44 10.89 -21.59
CA GLU A 120 27.27 12.10 -21.34
C GLU A 120 27.39 12.34 -19.83
N GLU A 121 26.30 12.17 -19.10
CA GLU A 121 26.32 12.30 -17.64
C GLU A 121 27.15 11.18 -17.00
N ALA A 122 26.99 9.93 -17.46
CA ALA A 122 27.80 8.81 -16.96
C ALA A 122 29.30 9.00 -17.25
N LEU A 123 29.67 9.53 -18.42
CA LEU A 123 31.05 9.87 -18.75
C LEU A 123 31.58 11.03 -17.91
N ARG A 124 30.74 12.03 -17.64
CA ARG A 124 31.08 13.15 -16.76
C ARG A 124 31.37 12.67 -15.34
N VAL A 125 30.49 11.84 -14.78
CA VAL A 125 30.67 11.23 -13.46
C VAL A 125 31.96 10.38 -13.42
N LEU A 126 32.22 9.58 -14.46
CA LEU A 126 33.43 8.77 -14.55
C LEU A 126 34.69 9.64 -14.60
N VAL A 127 34.66 10.77 -15.34
CA VAL A 127 35.75 11.71 -15.38
C VAL A 127 35.94 12.40 -14.03
N GLU A 128 34.87 12.81 -13.37
CA GLU A 128 34.91 13.42 -12.04
C GLU A 128 35.47 12.45 -10.99
N GLU A 129 34.98 11.20 -10.94
CA GLU A 129 35.46 10.19 -9.97
C GLU A 129 36.90 9.76 -10.20
N CYS A 130 37.32 9.72 -11.48
CA CYS A 130 38.66 9.26 -11.83
C CYS A 130 39.65 10.40 -12.12
N PHE A 131 39.27 11.65 -11.98
CA PHE A 131 40.08 12.82 -12.32
C PHE A 131 41.46 12.78 -11.70
N ASP A 132 41.54 12.53 -10.44
CA ASP A 132 42.80 12.44 -9.70
C ASP A 132 43.70 11.32 -10.23
N ARG A 133 43.14 10.20 -10.70
CA ARG A 133 43.84 9.10 -11.31
C ARG A 133 44.39 9.49 -12.68
N PHE A 134 43.61 10.23 -13.51
CA PHE A 134 44.11 10.71 -14.80
C PHE A 134 45.23 11.72 -14.62
N VAL A 135 45.10 12.61 -13.63
CA VAL A 135 46.17 13.57 -13.31
C VAL A 135 47.41 12.85 -12.77
N ALA A 136 47.24 11.83 -11.90
CA ALA A 136 48.36 11.03 -11.38
C ALA A 136 49.08 10.27 -12.50
N VAL A 137 48.35 9.64 -13.42
CA VAL A 137 48.93 8.93 -14.58
C VAL A 137 49.68 9.90 -15.46
N LYS A 138 49.12 11.06 -15.74
CA LYS A 138 49.82 12.09 -16.53
C LYS A 138 51.11 12.55 -15.83
N GLY A 139 51.01 12.85 -14.51
CA GLY A 139 52.18 13.25 -13.73
C GLY A 139 53.26 12.16 -13.67
N SER A 140 52.88 10.90 -13.60
CA SER A 140 53.80 9.77 -13.63
C SER A 140 54.47 9.62 -15.02
N VAL A 141 53.71 9.80 -16.10
CA VAL A 141 54.26 9.73 -17.47
C VAL A 141 55.19 10.92 -17.76
N ASP A 142 54.77 12.13 -17.33
CA ASP A 142 55.58 13.32 -17.47
C ASP A 142 56.89 13.23 -16.66
N GLY A 143 56.80 12.68 -15.40
CA GLY A 143 57.96 12.40 -14.58
C GLY A 143 58.89 11.36 -15.18
N LEU A 144 58.40 10.27 -15.73
CA LEU A 144 59.17 9.26 -16.43
C LEU A 144 59.86 9.81 -17.68
N PHE A 145 59.16 10.66 -18.42
CA PHE A 145 59.71 11.31 -19.62
C PHE A 145 60.85 12.27 -19.24
N GLU A 146 60.71 13.04 -18.17
CA GLU A 146 61.74 13.97 -17.69
C GLU A 146 62.98 13.20 -17.17
N ASP A 147 62.75 12.11 -16.41
CA ASP A 147 63.85 11.22 -15.93
C ASP A 147 64.57 10.55 -17.09
N MET A 148 63.87 10.10 -18.11
CA MET A 148 64.48 9.57 -19.33
C MET A 148 65.26 10.65 -20.12
N ARG A 149 64.75 11.85 -20.18
CA ARG A 149 65.38 12.99 -20.86
C ARG A 149 66.64 13.46 -20.13
N VAL A 150 66.64 13.47 -18.80
CA VAL A 150 67.76 13.89 -17.97
C VAL A 150 68.88 12.83 -17.91
N GLY A 151 68.45 11.52 -17.85
CA GLY A 151 69.37 10.41 -17.63
C GLY A 151 69.95 9.75 -18.90
N ILE A 152 69.11 9.41 -19.86
CA ILE A 152 69.45 8.47 -20.96
C ILE A 152 69.61 9.16 -22.32
N LEU A 153 68.84 10.24 -22.55
CA LEU A 153 68.77 10.89 -23.88
C LEU A 153 69.66 12.16 -24.04
N LYS A 154 70.69 12.35 -23.16
CA LYS A 154 71.63 13.42 -23.35
C LYS A 154 72.58 13.03 -24.51
N PRO A 155 72.65 13.88 -25.58
CA PRO A 155 73.45 13.57 -26.79
C PRO A 155 74.93 13.58 -26.59
N GLU A 156 75.51 13.84 -25.38
CA GLU A 156 76.96 14.01 -25.16
C GLU A 156 77.59 12.91 -24.29
N SER A 157 76.90 11.84 -23.90
CA SER A 157 77.49 10.79 -23.13
C SER A 157 77.91 9.63 -24.05
N GLU A 158 79.10 9.69 -24.66
CA GLU A 158 79.79 8.56 -25.18
C GLU A 158 80.14 7.60 -23.99
N HIS A 159 79.52 6.42 -23.99
CA HIS A 159 79.83 5.21 -23.18
C HIS A 159 79.90 5.40 -21.65
N ALA A 160 78.79 5.29 -20.99
CA ALA A 160 78.58 5.30 -19.54
C ALA A 160 79.45 4.23 -18.73
N THR A 161 80.22 3.41 -19.41
CA THR A 161 81.04 2.37 -18.80
C THR A 161 82.48 2.70 -18.64
N VAL A 162 83.03 3.72 -19.34
CA VAL A 162 84.42 4.06 -19.27
C VAL A 162 84.87 4.68 -17.94
N PRO A 163 84.15 5.65 -17.35
CA PRO A 163 84.54 6.19 -16.05
C PRO A 163 84.50 5.17 -14.91
N VAL A 164 83.57 4.24 -15.00
CA VAL A 164 83.39 3.18 -13.97
C VAL A 164 84.59 2.20 -14.00
N ARG A 165 85.12 1.90 -15.16
CA ARG A 165 86.28 1.05 -15.34
C ARG A 165 87.58 1.67 -14.79
N ASP A 166 87.76 2.97 -14.92
CA ASP A 166 88.91 3.70 -14.37
C ASP A 166 88.81 3.92 -12.87
N TYR A 167 87.60 4.10 -12.33
CA TYR A 167 87.42 4.13 -10.88
C TYR A 167 87.59 2.78 -10.23
N LEU A 168 87.21 1.69 -10.88
CA LEU A 168 87.49 0.32 -10.40
C LEU A 168 88.98 -0.07 -10.39
N ARG A 169 89.75 0.45 -11.37
CA ARG A 169 91.17 0.19 -11.46
C ARG A 169 91.97 0.95 -10.42
N ASN A 170 91.58 2.20 -10.17
CA ASN A 170 92.19 3.02 -9.09
C ASN A 170 91.75 2.58 -7.69
N GLY A 171 90.55 2.08 -7.59
CA GLY A 171 90.09 1.46 -6.34
C GLY A 171 90.77 0.17 -5.97
N SER A 172 91.07 -0.68 -6.95
CA SER A 172 91.84 -1.92 -6.78
C SER A 172 93.26 -1.68 -6.30
N GLN A 173 93.93 -0.67 -6.78
CA GLN A 173 95.30 -0.30 -6.35
C GLN A 173 95.32 0.22 -4.90
N LYS A 174 94.36 1.08 -4.48
CA LYS A 174 94.21 1.54 -3.11
C LYS A 174 93.79 0.47 -2.13
N ALA A 175 92.97 -0.45 -2.58
CA ALA A 175 92.52 -1.57 -1.76
C ALA A 175 93.66 -2.48 -1.33
N ASN A 176 94.63 -2.75 -2.20
CA ASN A 176 95.78 -3.55 -1.90
C ASN A 176 96.71 -2.89 -0.88
N GLN A 177 96.82 -1.60 -0.75
CA GLN A 177 97.59 -0.87 0.24
C GLN A 177 96.95 -0.89 1.65
N ILE A 178 95.69 -1.08 1.74
CA ILE A 178 94.93 -1.01 2.97
C ILE A 178 94.66 -2.44 3.58
N PHE A 179 94.99 -3.52 2.83
CA PHE A 179 94.55 -4.85 3.17
C PHE A 179 95.19 -5.49 4.36
N LEU A 180 96.42 -5.09 4.74
CA LEU A 180 97.11 -5.71 5.86
C LEU A 180 96.56 -5.34 7.25
N PRO A 181 96.18 -4.07 7.57
CA PRO A 181 95.52 -3.77 8.84
C PRO A 181 94.08 -4.18 8.88
N VAL A 182 93.45 -4.42 7.71
CA VAL A 182 92.08 -4.83 7.64
C VAL A 182 91.83 -6.25 7.97
N LEU A 183 92.80 -7.19 7.78
CA LEU A 183 92.65 -8.59 8.16
C LEU A 183 92.52 -8.77 9.65
N GLU A 184 93.18 -7.94 10.48
CA GLU A 184 92.97 -8.03 11.94
C GLU A 184 91.60 -7.46 12.37
N THR A 185 91.16 -6.44 11.68
CA THR A 185 89.82 -5.89 11.94
C THR A 185 88.74 -6.77 11.33
N ALA A 186 89.01 -7.47 10.22
CA ALA A 186 88.10 -8.46 9.60
C ALA A 186 87.85 -9.65 10.52
N ALA A 187 88.95 -10.15 11.21
CA ALA A 187 88.75 -11.22 12.16
C ALA A 187 87.93 -10.79 13.41
N LYS A 188 88.07 -9.52 13.85
CA LYS A 188 87.20 -8.96 14.89
C LYS A 188 85.80 -8.68 14.37
N ALA A 189 85.68 -8.22 13.07
CA ALA A 189 84.41 -8.01 12.42
C ALA A 189 83.64 -9.31 12.14
N GLU A 190 84.40 -10.40 11.85
CA GLU A 190 83.79 -11.73 11.69
C GLU A 190 83.26 -12.35 12.98
N LYS A 191 83.94 -12.09 14.09
CA LYS A 191 83.41 -12.42 15.44
C LYS A 191 82.22 -11.54 15.77
N LEU A 192 82.22 -10.28 15.39
CA LEU A 192 81.05 -9.39 15.56
C LEU A 192 79.96 -9.74 14.60
N ARG A 193 80.24 -10.13 13.36
CA ARG A 193 79.22 -10.58 12.39
C ARG A 193 78.60 -11.93 12.83
N THR A 194 79.40 -12.87 13.38
CA THR A 194 78.85 -14.11 13.91
C THR A 194 78.01 -13.88 15.14
N THR A 195 78.38 -12.95 16.02
CA THR A 195 77.56 -12.53 17.15
C THR A 195 76.34 -11.72 16.68
N LEU A 196 76.46 -10.89 15.64
CA LEU A 196 75.38 -10.14 15.03
C LEU A 196 74.42 -11.07 14.28
N SER A 197 74.89 -12.08 13.55
CA SER A 197 74.07 -13.08 12.89
C SER A 197 73.29 -13.94 13.90
N VAL A 198 73.91 -14.26 15.05
CA VAL A 198 73.22 -14.92 16.16
C VAL A 198 72.22 -13.95 16.81
N PHE A 199 72.58 -12.70 16.95
CA PHE A 199 71.66 -11.67 17.47
C PHE A 199 70.51 -11.38 16.48
N GLU A 200 70.79 -11.29 15.19
CA GLU A 200 69.78 -11.16 14.16
C GLU A 200 68.84 -12.36 14.10
N ARG A 201 69.35 -13.55 14.27
CA ARG A 201 68.54 -14.78 14.38
C ARG A 201 67.65 -14.78 15.61
N SER A 202 68.17 -14.29 16.72
CA SER A 202 67.47 -14.19 17.98
C SER A 202 66.64 -12.87 18.12
N LYS A 203 66.94 -11.85 17.29
CA LYS A 203 66.24 -10.56 17.27
C LYS A 203 64.77 -10.69 17.14
N PHE A 204 64.29 -11.64 16.29
CA PHE A 204 62.83 -11.91 16.18
C PHE A 204 62.22 -12.27 17.54
N PHE A 205 62.84 -13.16 18.31
CA PHE A 205 62.30 -13.63 19.57
C PHE A 205 62.35 -12.56 20.66
N PHE A 206 63.41 -11.73 20.72
CA PHE A 206 63.52 -10.64 21.70
C PHE A 206 62.64 -9.45 21.38
N ASN A 207 62.41 -9.18 20.12
CA ASN A 207 61.50 -8.11 19.67
C ASN A 207 60.05 -8.62 19.51
N LEU A 208 59.82 -9.91 19.73
CA LEU A 208 58.48 -10.49 19.59
C LEU A 208 57.36 -9.76 20.37
N PRO A 209 57.56 -9.35 21.65
CA PRO A 209 56.58 -8.57 22.38
C PRO A 209 56.24 -7.26 21.70
N SER A 210 57.27 -6.55 21.17
CA SER A 210 57.07 -5.28 20.47
C SER A 210 56.36 -5.46 19.13
N PHE A 211 56.70 -6.50 18.34
CA PHE A 211 56.01 -6.83 17.08
C PHE A 211 54.55 -7.21 17.30
N ILE A 212 54.28 -7.92 18.38
CA ILE A 212 52.91 -8.26 18.74
C ILE A 212 52.14 -6.99 19.09
N MET A 213 52.73 -6.10 19.91
CA MET A 213 52.09 -4.83 20.27
C MET A 213 51.86 -3.91 19.03
N GLU A 214 52.87 -3.80 18.18
CA GLU A 214 52.76 -3.04 16.93
C GLU A 214 51.67 -3.61 15.99
N SER A 215 51.56 -4.93 15.92
CA SER A 215 50.52 -5.63 15.17
C SER A 215 49.13 -5.41 15.79
N ILE A 216 49.04 -5.30 17.12
CA ILE A 216 47.80 -4.97 17.84
C ILE A 216 47.37 -3.51 17.52
N ASP A 217 48.30 -2.57 17.62
CA ASP A 217 48.04 -1.14 17.35
C ASP A 217 47.69 -0.91 15.88
N ALA A 218 48.28 -1.70 14.96
CA ALA A 218 47.96 -1.69 13.53
C ALA A 218 46.67 -2.44 13.16
N GLY A 219 45.99 -3.09 14.14
CA GLY A 219 44.76 -3.89 13.89
C GLY A 219 45.00 -5.22 13.15
N LYS A 220 46.27 -5.69 13.01
CA LYS A 220 46.65 -6.90 12.27
C LYS A 220 46.78 -8.10 13.20
N TYR A 221 45.68 -8.56 13.76
CA TYR A 221 45.65 -9.60 14.81
C TYR A 221 46.13 -10.97 14.31
N GLU A 222 45.88 -11.32 13.05
CA GLU A 222 46.34 -12.58 12.45
C GLU A 222 47.87 -12.63 12.41
N PHE A 223 48.57 -11.53 12.16
CA PHE A 223 50.02 -11.46 12.17
C PHE A 223 50.56 -11.61 13.60
N ALA A 224 49.93 -10.94 14.57
CA ALA A 224 50.28 -11.10 15.98
C ALA A 224 50.17 -12.59 16.44
N LEU A 225 49.11 -13.26 16.04
CA LEU A 225 48.89 -14.67 16.35
C LEU A 225 49.88 -15.59 15.67
N ARG A 226 50.21 -15.33 14.39
CA ARG A 226 51.20 -16.07 13.63
C ARG A 226 52.60 -15.95 14.29
N ASP A 227 52.96 -14.74 14.64
CA ASP A 227 54.25 -14.46 15.27
C ASP A 227 54.32 -15.06 16.68
N TYR A 228 53.25 -15.04 17.46
CA TYR A 228 53.14 -15.77 18.72
C TYR A 228 53.33 -17.29 18.54
N LYS A 229 52.61 -17.92 17.58
CA LYS A 229 52.76 -19.34 17.29
C LYS A 229 54.20 -19.72 16.90
N LYS A 230 54.80 -18.87 16.05
CA LYS A 230 56.20 -19.02 15.63
C LYS A 230 57.17 -18.91 16.81
N GLY A 231 56.94 -17.91 17.68
CA GLY A 231 57.69 -17.71 18.92
C GLY A 231 57.56 -18.88 19.88
N LYS A 232 56.34 -19.38 20.06
CA LYS A 232 56.05 -20.56 20.90
C LYS A 232 56.71 -21.82 20.37
N TYR A 233 56.65 -22.06 19.05
CA TYR A 233 57.32 -23.18 18.41
C TYR A 233 58.85 -23.13 18.56
N LEU A 234 59.45 -21.92 18.45
CA LEU A 234 60.87 -21.73 18.64
C LEU A 234 61.32 -22.01 20.08
N LEU A 235 60.47 -21.59 21.07
CA LEU A 235 60.75 -21.80 22.49
C LEU A 235 60.65 -23.28 22.88
N GLU A 236 59.62 -23.98 22.40
CA GLU A 236 59.35 -25.41 22.79
C GLU A 236 60.24 -26.41 22.03
N ASN A 237 60.39 -26.24 20.72
CA ASN A 237 61.03 -27.24 19.88
C ASN A 237 62.54 -26.97 19.61
N ARG A 238 62.97 -25.70 19.71
CA ARG A 238 64.34 -25.33 19.35
C ARG A 238 64.97 -24.30 20.29
N PRO A 239 64.95 -24.53 21.62
CA PRO A 239 65.47 -23.51 22.56
C PRO A 239 66.99 -23.32 22.40
N GLY A 240 67.78 -24.35 21.95
CA GLY A 240 69.22 -24.26 21.70
C GLY A 240 69.62 -23.50 20.44
N GLN A 241 68.68 -23.21 19.50
CA GLN A 241 68.92 -22.37 18.32
C GLN A 241 68.72 -20.87 18.59
N LEU A 242 67.97 -20.51 19.61
CA LEU A 242 67.74 -19.13 20.01
C LEU A 242 68.98 -18.49 20.66
N LEU A 243 69.70 -19.24 21.47
CA LEU A 243 70.92 -18.84 22.13
C LEU A 243 71.90 -20.00 22.02
N PRO A 244 72.72 -20.10 20.92
CA PRO A 244 73.74 -21.15 20.80
C PRO A 244 74.84 -20.98 21.85
N ILE A 245 75.08 -22.01 22.52
CA ILE A 245 76.28 -22.14 23.42
C ILE A 245 77.47 -22.10 22.49
N SER A 246 78.22 -20.97 22.48
CA SER A 246 79.43 -20.87 21.68
C SER A 246 80.47 -21.81 22.27
N LEU A 247 80.49 -22.97 21.70
CA LEU A 247 81.65 -23.81 21.77
C LEU A 247 82.72 -23.15 20.90
N SER A 248 83.60 -22.32 21.46
CA SER A 248 84.74 -21.81 20.71
C SER A 248 85.64 -23.05 20.37
N PRO A 249 85.89 -23.31 19.06
CA PRO A 249 86.86 -24.33 18.69
C PRO A 249 88.21 -23.65 18.57
N SER A 250 88.79 -23.39 19.71
CA SER A 250 90.30 -23.15 19.75
C SER A 250 90.78 -23.23 21.14
N ALA A 251 91.39 -24.33 21.45
CA ALA A 251 92.60 -24.59 22.19
C ALA A 251 92.51 -25.96 22.77
N SER A 252 93.20 -26.82 22.08
CA SER A 252 93.77 -28.02 22.67
C SER A 252 94.59 -27.60 23.88
N THR A 253 94.06 -27.82 25.04
CA THR A 253 94.83 -28.15 26.27
C THR A 253 93.88 -28.71 27.34
N GLN A 254 94.25 -29.87 27.81
CA GLN A 254 93.67 -30.73 28.82
C GLN A 254 93.49 -30.03 30.17
N SER A 255 92.28 -29.90 30.66
CA SER A 255 91.98 -29.99 32.08
C SER A 255 90.47 -30.24 32.32
N PRO A 256 90.12 -31.16 33.27
CA PRO A 256 88.74 -31.55 33.50
C PRO A 256 88.05 -30.39 34.29
N ALA A 257 87.21 -29.59 33.59
CA ALA A 257 86.37 -28.60 34.26
C ALA A 257 85.00 -29.20 34.62
N SER A 258 84.67 -29.02 35.87
CA SER A 258 83.54 -29.52 36.61
C SER A 258 82.18 -29.27 35.93
N PRO A 259 81.24 -30.18 36.08
CA PRO A 259 79.91 -30.16 35.36
C PRO A 259 78.92 -29.04 35.85
N THR A 260 79.28 -28.27 36.81
CA THR A 260 78.44 -27.20 37.44
C THR A 260 78.28 -25.90 36.62
N GLY A 261 79.26 -25.60 35.74
CA GLY A 261 79.30 -24.36 34.95
C GLY A 261 78.16 -24.33 33.81
N ASN A 262 78.01 -25.51 33.17
CA ASN A 262 77.07 -25.65 32.07
C ASN A 262 75.63 -25.65 32.51
N GLN A 263 75.31 -26.10 33.76
CA GLN A 263 73.97 -26.07 34.29
C GLN A 263 73.57 -24.69 34.72
N GLN A 264 74.46 -23.85 35.25
CA GLN A 264 74.17 -22.47 35.65
C GLN A 264 73.92 -21.58 34.40
N GLN A 265 74.67 -21.83 33.32
CA GLN A 265 74.51 -21.04 32.07
C GLN A 265 73.22 -21.44 31.35
N GLN A 266 72.86 -22.74 31.38
CA GLN A 266 71.55 -23.16 30.87
C GLN A 266 70.36 -22.61 31.71
N GLN A 267 70.50 -22.52 33.01
CA GLN A 267 69.51 -21.94 33.91
C GLN A 267 69.29 -20.41 33.62
N LEU A 268 70.39 -19.65 33.41
CA LEU A 268 70.36 -18.23 33.04
C LEU A 268 69.70 -18.02 31.70
N GLN A 269 70.01 -18.82 30.68
CA GLN A 269 69.34 -18.79 29.39
C GLN A 269 67.87 -19.03 29.52
N ARG A 270 67.49 -20.07 30.28
CA ARG A 270 66.03 -20.34 30.54
C ARG A 270 65.34 -19.21 31.26
N ARG A 271 65.98 -18.52 32.20
CA ARG A 271 65.46 -17.38 32.90
C ARG A 271 65.27 -16.18 31.97
N ILE A 272 66.23 -15.89 31.07
CA ILE A 272 66.10 -14.80 30.10
C ILE A 272 64.96 -15.12 29.13
N LEU A 273 64.91 -16.31 28.54
CA LEU A 273 63.85 -16.74 27.64
C LEU A 273 62.44 -16.69 28.30
N ASN A 274 62.35 -17.12 29.56
CA ASN A 274 61.12 -17.05 30.33
C ASN A 274 60.70 -15.61 30.61
N LYS A 275 61.66 -14.67 30.89
CA LYS A 275 61.35 -13.28 31.11
C LYS A 275 60.81 -12.60 29.81
N VAL A 276 61.39 -12.93 28.67
CA VAL A 276 60.88 -12.43 27.39
C VAL A 276 59.48 -13.02 27.12
N TRP A 277 59.31 -14.35 27.40
CA TRP A 277 58.02 -14.99 27.20
C TRP A 277 56.94 -14.47 28.10
N THR A 278 57.21 -14.09 29.35
CA THR A 278 56.26 -13.41 30.22
C THR A 278 55.81 -12.05 29.67
N ASN A 279 56.67 -11.34 28.95
CA ASN A 279 56.29 -10.10 28.28
C ASN A 279 55.44 -10.39 27.01
N VAL A 280 55.74 -11.49 26.31
CA VAL A 280 54.87 -11.95 25.18
C VAL A 280 53.48 -12.34 25.69
N GLU A 281 53.41 -13.06 26.84
CA GLU A 281 52.14 -13.40 27.46
C GLU A 281 51.35 -12.20 27.91
N LYS A 282 52.01 -11.13 28.42
CA LYS A 282 51.36 -9.85 28.73
C LYS A 282 50.80 -9.15 27.47
N ALA A 283 51.60 -9.10 26.38
CA ALA A 283 51.14 -8.55 25.10
C ALA A 283 49.94 -9.33 24.53
N MET A 284 49.97 -10.66 24.68
CA MET A 284 48.85 -11.54 24.30
C MET A 284 47.64 -11.33 25.21
N GLY A 285 47.85 -10.96 26.49
CA GLY A 285 46.79 -10.54 27.41
C GLY A 285 46.09 -9.28 26.97
N GLU A 286 46.83 -8.28 26.50
CA GLU A 286 46.27 -7.03 25.94
C GLU A 286 45.54 -7.32 24.61
N LEU A 287 46.14 -8.18 23.76
CA LEU A 287 45.44 -8.63 22.54
C LEU A 287 44.05 -9.22 22.86
N ARG A 288 44.00 -10.11 23.86
CA ARG A 288 42.74 -10.73 24.28
C ARG A 288 41.73 -9.67 24.76
N LYS A 289 42.18 -8.70 25.52
CA LYS A 289 41.36 -7.63 26.06
C LYS A 289 40.78 -6.79 24.92
N VAL A 290 41.60 -6.35 23.97
CA VAL A 290 41.19 -5.58 22.80
C VAL A 290 40.20 -6.37 21.94
N LEU A 291 40.48 -7.67 21.68
CA LEU A 291 39.57 -8.52 20.92
C LEU A 291 38.22 -8.74 21.64
N LEU A 292 38.22 -8.86 22.98
CA LEU A 292 37.00 -8.98 23.76
C LEU A 292 36.18 -7.67 23.75
N GLU A 293 36.84 -6.53 23.87
CA GLU A 293 36.17 -5.21 23.73
C GLU A 293 35.58 -5.04 22.34
N GLN A 294 36.30 -5.43 21.29
CA GLN A 294 35.79 -5.44 19.93
C GLN A 294 34.62 -6.40 19.69
N LEU A 295 34.68 -7.54 20.37
CA LEU A 295 33.60 -8.52 20.28
C LEU A 295 32.31 -8.05 20.96
N GLN A 296 32.42 -7.19 21.97
CA GLN A 296 31.27 -6.57 22.64
C GLN A 296 30.64 -5.42 21.83
N ASP A 297 31.39 -4.88 20.85
CA ASP A 297 30.90 -3.83 19.99
C ASP A 297 30.05 -4.39 18.84
N GLY A 298 28.73 -4.33 18.98
CA GLY A 298 27.78 -4.81 18.00
C GLY A 298 27.57 -3.92 16.78
N SER A 299 28.41 -2.88 16.58
CA SER A 299 28.38 -2.02 15.40
C SER A 299 29.23 -2.56 14.23
N ARG A 300 30.06 -3.56 14.49
CA ARG A 300 31.01 -4.12 13.52
C ARG A 300 30.34 -5.09 12.56
N SER A 301 30.98 -5.24 11.38
CA SER A 301 30.50 -6.19 10.38
C SER A 301 30.58 -7.65 10.87
N ILE A 302 29.72 -8.51 10.35
CA ILE A 302 29.65 -9.93 10.72
C ILE A 302 30.98 -10.62 10.45
N GLU A 303 31.59 -10.30 9.31
CA GLU A 303 32.87 -10.90 8.90
C GLU A 303 34.01 -10.53 9.86
N GLU A 304 34.02 -9.33 10.38
CA GLU A 304 34.99 -8.90 11.40
C GLU A 304 34.73 -9.60 12.73
N GLN A 305 33.48 -9.77 13.13
CA GLN A 305 33.13 -10.50 14.34
C GLN A 305 33.48 -11.98 14.24
N GLU A 306 33.24 -12.63 13.09
CA GLU A 306 33.66 -14.02 12.84
C GLU A 306 35.19 -14.15 12.93
N LYS A 307 35.95 -13.26 12.30
CA LYS A 307 37.42 -13.25 12.36
C LYS A 307 37.94 -13.03 13.77
N THR A 308 37.35 -12.10 14.52
CA THR A 308 37.74 -11.87 15.92
C THR A 308 37.44 -13.09 16.79
N LEU A 309 36.33 -13.77 16.54
CA LEU A 309 35.95 -15.00 17.23
C LEU A 309 36.90 -16.17 16.88
N GLU A 310 37.20 -16.38 15.60
CA GLU A 310 38.17 -17.36 15.14
C GLU A 310 39.55 -17.14 15.77
N THR A 311 40.01 -15.87 15.79
CA THR A 311 41.27 -15.49 16.40
C THR A 311 41.28 -15.76 17.90
N LEU A 312 40.17 -15.45 18.60
CA LEU A 312 40.05 -15.73 20.04
C LEU A 312 40.01 -17.23 20.37
N VAL A 313 39.28 -18.02 19.58
CA VAL A 313 39.21 -19.48 19.74
C VAL A 313 40.58 -20.14 19.45
N GLU A 314 41.35 -19.54 18.55
CA GLU A 314 42.73 -20.00 18.28
C GLU A 314 43.69 -19.70 19.43
N LEU A 315 43.46 -18.60 20.13
CA LEU A 315 44.23 -18.16 21.27
C LEU A 315 43.94 -18.96 22.54
N GLN A 316 42.70 -19.31 22.78
CA GLN A 316 42.25 -19.92 24.00
C GLN A 316 41.20 -21.00 23.71
N THR A 317 41.35 -22.18 24.30
CA THR A 317 40.49 -23.35 24.10
C THR A 317 39.23 -23.35 24.98
N SER A 318 38.79 -22.19 25.50
CA SER A 318 37.65 -22.10 26.41
C SER A 318 36.39 -21.64 25.67
N ASP A 319 35.34 -22.46 25.72
CA ASP A 319 33.99 -22.14 25.22
C ASP A 319 33.37 -20.89 25.93
N GLU A 320 33.94 -20.47 27.06
CA GLU A 320 33.43 -19.36 27.86
C GLU A 320 33.52 -18.01 27.14
N LEU A 321 34.50 -17.84 26.24
CA LEU A 321 34.67 -16.62 25.43
C LEU A 321 33.54 -16.46 24.42
N VAL A 322 33.13 -17.55 23.79
CA VAL A 322 32.02 -17.57 22.83
C VAL A 322 30.71 -17.23 23.56
N TRP A 323 30.53 -17.72 24.78
CA TRP A 323 29.38 -17.37 25.60
C TRP A 323 29.35 -15.92 26.02
N THR A 324 30.49 -15.30 26.26
CA THR A 324 30.58 -13.84 26.53
C THR A 324 30.07 -13.04 25.35
N TYR A 325 30.38 -13.48 24.14
CA TYR A 325 29.80 -12.88 22.91
C TYR A 325 28.28 -13.00 22.90
N PHE A 326 27.73 -14.20 23.06
CA PHE A 326 26.30 -14.44 23.00
C PHE A 326 25.55 -13.65 24.09
N ASP A 327 26.06 -13.65 25.32
CA ASP A 327 25.44 -12.92 26.44
C ASP A 327 25.46 -11.41 26.19
N SER A 328 26.57 -10.85 25.69
CA SER A 328 26.70 -9.41 25.44
C SER A 328 25.81 -8.97 24.28
N HIS A 329 25.81 -9.69 23.16
CA HIS A 329 24.97 -9.39 22.00
C HIS A 329 23.50 -9.57 22.31
N HIS A 330 23.10 -10.65 22.96
CA HIS A 330 21.72 -10.88 23.40
C HIS A 330 21.24 -9.71 24.25
N LYS A 331 22.00 -9.35 25.26
CA LYS A 331 21.67 -8.22 26.14
C LYS A 331 21.56 -6.91 25.37
N GLN A 332 22.52 -6.63 24.50
CA GLN A 332 22.54 -5.41 23.67
C GLN A 332 21.32 -5.31 22.74
N VAL A 333 20.95 -6.41 22.05
CA VAL A 333 19.78 -6.45 21.19
C VAL A 333 18.52 -6.21 21.99
N MET A 334 18.37 -6.90 23.14
CA MET A 334 17.23 -6.74 24.06
C MET A 334 17.11 -5.32 24.57
N GLU A 335 18.23 -4.67 24.94
CA GLU A 335 18.28 -3.29 25.40
C GLU A 335 17.93 -2.29 24.30
N LYS A 336 18.49 -2.47 23.08
CA LYS A 336 18.19 -1.63 21.90
C LYS A 336 16.71 -1.69 21.54
N MET A 337 16.10 -2.87 21.52
CA MET A 337 14.69 -3.05 21.24
C MET A 337 13.82 -2.35 22.30
N ASN A 338 14.09 -2.56 23.60
CA ASN A 338 13.36 -1.92 24.68
C ASN A 338 13.53 -0.39 24.65
N ALA A 339 14.73 0.11 24.32
CA ALA A 339 14.99 1.54 24.18
C ALA A 339 14.23 2.15 22.98
N ALA A 340 14.17 1.43 21.85
CA ALA A 340 13.39 1.84 20.68
C ALA A 340 11.89 1.92 21.03
N TYR A 341 11.37 0.90 21.68
CA TYR A 341 9.98 0.88 22.16
C TYR A 341 9.68 2.04 23.11
N LYS A 342 10.47 2.24 24.16
CA LYS A 342 10.27 3.33 25.14
C LYS A 342 10.32 4.71 24.51
N ARG A 343 11.26 4.93 23.57
CA ARG A 343 11.34 6.19 22.80
C ARG A 343 10.09 6.37 21.93
N GLY A 344 9.68 5.28 21.26
CA GLY A 344 8.54 5.28 20.40
C GLY A 344 7.22 5.58 21.12
N VAL A 345 6.94 4.92 22.23
CA VAL A 345 5.73 5.17 23.04
C VAL A 345 5.67 6.63 23.50
N LYS A 346 6.80 7.20 23.97
CA LYS A 346 6.87 8.62 24.33
C LYS A 346 6.61 9.55 23.13
N ALA A 347 7.12 9.19 21.95
CA ALA A 347 6.88 9.96 20.73
C ALA A 347 5.41 9.92 20.31
N ILE A 348 4.76 8.75 20.40
CA ILE A 348 3.32 8.60 20.14
C ILE A 348 2.50 9.45 21.11
N ASP A 349 2.77 9.37 22.43
CA ASP A 349 2.07 10.17 23.43
C ASP A 349 2.23 11.68 23.16
N ASN A 350 3.41 12.12 22.79
CA ASN A 350 3.67 13.53 22.44
C ASN A 350 2.93 13.94 21.17
N ALA A 351 2.93 13.11 20.12
CA ALA A 351 2.22 13.37 18.87
C ALA A 351 0.69 13.45 19.10
N LEU A 352 0.15 12.56 19.92
CA LEU A 352 -1.28 12.56 20.28
C LEU A 352 -1.66 13.76 21.17
N ARG A 353 -0.73 14.30 21.99
CA ARG A 353 -0.96 15.54 22.75
C ARG A 353 -0.93 16.77 21.85
N GLN A 354 -0.05 16.80 20.86
CA GLN A 354 0.05 17.89 19.89
C GLN A 354 -1.16 17.96 18.95
N SER A 355 -1.75 16.83 18.59
CA SER A 355 -2.97 16.80 17.76
C SER A 355 -4.21 17.34 18.49
N LYS A 356 -4.15 17.48 19.83
CA LYS A 356 -5.20 18.09 20.66
C LYS A 356 -5.12 19.62 20.75
N GLY A 357 -4.52 20.27 19.77
CA GLY A 357 -4.30 21.72 19.74
C GLY A 357 -5.60 22.53 19.80
N LEU A 358 -5.53 23.64 20.52
CA LEU A 358 -6.54 24.71 20.65
C LEU A 358 -6.86 25.31 19.27
N ASP A 359 -8.14 25.51 18.99
CA ASP A 359 -8.57 26.25 17.82
C ASP A 359 -7.99 27.68 17.81
N ALA A 360 -7.83 28.23 16.61
CA ALA A 360 -7.26 29.57 16.36
C ALA A 360 -7.92 30.71 17.15
N ASN A 361 -9.04 30.48 17.84
CA ASN A 361 -9.78 31.47 18.63
C ASN A 361 -9.79 31.20 20.15
N GLY A 362 -9.01 30.25 20.66
CA GLY A 362 -8.86 30.06 22.09
C GLY A 362 -10.09 29.58 22.86
N LYS A 363 -11.19 29.24 22.18
CA LYS A 363 -12.37 28.59 22.78
C LYS A 363 -12.16 27.08 22.73
N ALA A 364 -12.14 26.43 23.88
CA ALA A 364 -12.24 24.98 23.96
C ALA A 364 -13.65 24.56 23.48
N LEU A 365 -13.78 24.19 22.20
CA LEU A 365 -14.91 23.40 21.73
C LEU A 365 -14.96 22.09 22.53
N SER A 366 -16.17 21.56 22.70
CA SER A 366 -16.27 20.24 23.31
C SER A 366 -15.44 19.28 22.44
N ARG A 367 -14.68 18.39 23.07
CA ARG A 367 -13.74 17.50 22.41
C ARG A 367 -14.37 16.71 21.26
N ASP A 368 -15.64 16.39 21.40
CA ASP A 368 -16.39 15.57 20.46
C ASP A 368 -16.81 16.38 19.23
N GLU A 369 -17.17 17.68 19.38
CA GLU A 369 -17.53 18.56 18.27
C GLU A 369 -16.34 18.90 17.38
N SER A 370 -15.17 19.17 17.97
CA SER A 370 -13.92 19.42 17.24
C SER A 370 -13.48 18.20 16.43
N LEU A 371 -13.60 17.01 17.02
CA LEU A 371 -13.24 15.75 16.37
C LEU A 371 -14.20 15.46 15.20
N GLU A 372 -15.49 15.68 15.39
CA GLU A 372 -16.50 15.48 14.34
C GLU A 372 -16.31 16.44 13.18
N MET A 373 -15.98 17.70 13.45
CA MET A 373 -15.70 18.70 12.41
C MET A 373 -14.43 18.33 11.61
N SER A 374 -13.37 17.88 12.27
CA SER A 374 -12.15 17.39 11.61
C SER A 374 -12.44 16.17 10.73
N LEU A 375 -13.19 15.20 11.23
CA LEU A 375 -13.57 14.02 10.48
C LEU A 375 -14.44 14.35 9.26
N LYS A 376 -15.41 15.27 9.38
CA LYS A 376 -16.23 15.74 8.26
C LYS A 376 -15.38 16.34 7.14
N SER A 377 -14.44 17.21 7.47
CA SER A 377 -13.56 17.85 6.47
C SER A 377 -12.66 16.84 5.78
N GLN A 378 -12.10 15.88 6.51
CA GLN A 378 -11.27 14.83 5.95
C GLN A 378 -12.08 13.86 5.07
N LEU A 379 -13.26 13.45 5.52
CA LEU A 379 -14.12 12.56 4.77
C LEU A 379 -14.55 13.21 3.46
N LYS A 380 -14.92 14.51 3.48
CA LYS A 380 -15.22 15.27 2.28
C LYS A 380 -14.05 15.29 1.31
N SER A 381 -12.86 15.69 1.77
CA SER A 381 -11.66 15.70 0.93
C SER A 381 -11.34 14.32 0.33
N THR A 382 -11.55 13.25 1.10
CA THR A 382 -11.31 11.88 0.62
C THR A 382 -12.31 11.45 -0.44
N VAL A 383 -13.60 11.79 -0.27
CA VAL A 383 -14.66 11.49 -1.24
C VAL A 383 -14.43 12.29 -2.53
N ASP A 384 -14.10 13.58 -2.44
CA ASP A 384 -13.79 14.42 -3.59
C ASP A 384 -12.59 13.86 -4.39
N GLN A 385 -11.56 13.37 -3.72
CA GLN A 385 -10.42 12.72 -4.37
C GLN A 385 -10.79 11.39 -5.04
N LEU A 386 -11.67 10.58 -4.43
CA LEU A 386 -12.15 9.36 -5.05
C LEU A 386 -12.96 9.64 -6.32
N GLU A 387 -13.71 10.72 -6.35
CA GLU A 387 -14.43 11.17 -7.54
C GLU A 387 -13.50 11.68 -8.63
N ALA A 388 -12.51 12.50 -8.29
CA ALA A 388 -11.48 12.97 -9.22
C ALA A 388 -10.72 11.79 -9.86
N LYS A 389 -10.40 10.76 -9.07
CA LYS A 389 -9.79 9.53 -9.57
C LYS A 389 -10.67 8.78 -10.57
N LYS A 390 -12.00 8.79 -10.39
CA LYS A 390 -12.96 8.19 -11.34
C LYS A 390 -12.94 8.91 -12.68
N GLN A 391 -12.58 10.21 -12.70
CA GLN A 391 -12.46 11.03 -13.90
C GLN A 391 -11.09 10.92 -14.60
N GLY A 392 -10.13 10.12 -14.08
CA GLY A 392 -8.85 9.85 -14.74
C GLY A 392 -7.67 10.67 -14.22
N ASP A 393 -7.85 11.49 -13.22
CA ASP A 393 -6.77 12.27 -12.62
C ASP A 393 -6.00 11.42 -11.59
N ILE A 394 -4.68 11.20 -11.84
CA ILE A 394 -3.90 10.10 -11.24
C ILE A 394 -3.15 10.49 -9.95
N ASN A 395 -3.18 11.71 -9.49
CA ASN A 395 -2.38 12.12 -8.35
C ASN A 395 -3.09 11.99 -6.99
N LEU A 396 -3.00 10.78 -6.40
CA LEU A 396 -3.31 10.52 -4.99
C LEU A 396 -2.10 10.81 -4.08
N GLY A 397 -1.36 11.87 -4.36
CA GLY A 397 -0.26 12.26 -3.52
C GLY A 397 -0.69 13.29 -2.48
N HIS A 398 -0.96 12.91 -1.28
CA HIS A 398 -1.24 13.71 -0.09
C HIS A 398 -2.70 14.07 0.17
N VAL A 399 -3.45 13.10 0.69
CA VAL A 399 -4.56 13.46 1.59
C VAL A 399 -3.93 14.11 2.82
N TRP A 400 -4.05 15.43 2.90
CA TRP A 400 -3.62 16.13 4.10
C TRP A 400 -4.55 15.74 5.25
N SER A 401 -4.03 15.04 6.25
CA SER A 401 -4.75 14.73 7.47
C SER A 401 -3.96 15.31 8.65
N PRO A 402 -4.60 16.00 9.57
CA PRO A 402 -3.93 16.50 10.79
C PRO A 402 -3.30 15.35 11.60
N SER A 403 -3.83 14.14 11.49
CA SER A 403 -3.30 12.94 12.14
C SER A 403 -2.14 12.27 11.38
N ALA A 404 -1.76 12.76 10.19
CA ALA A 404 -0.70 12.15 9.38
C ALA A 404 0.61 11.99 10.15
N LYS A 405 1.02 13.03 10.91
CA LYS A 405 2.21 12.99 11.76
C LYS A 405 2.15 11.93 12.85
N SER A 406 0.99 11.75 13.49
CA SER A 406 0.81 10.71 14.52
C SER A 406 0.92 9.31 13.92
N TRP A 407 0.42 9.12 12.70
CA TRP A 407 0.56 7.86 11.96
C TRP A 407 2.00 7.60 11.50
N ASP A 408 2.71 8.64 11.06
CA ASP A 408 4.12 8.52 10.68
C ASP A 408 4.97 8.11 11.90
N VAL A 409 4.74 8.73 13.06
CA VAL A 409 5.40 8.34 14.31
C VAL A 409 5.09 6.89 14.69
N LEU A 410 3.84 6.45 14.55
CA LEU A 410 3.46 5.06 14.83
C LEU A 410 4.19 4.09 13.90
N GLN A 411 4.27 4.40 12.61
CA GLN A 411 4.99 3.60 11.63
C GLN A 411 6.48 3.57 11.95
N ASP A 412 7.10 4.71 12.28
CA ASP A 412 8.52 4.80 12.64
C ASP A 412 8.87 4.01 13.90
N VAL A 413 7.95 3.90 14.85
CA VAL A 413 8.13 3.05 16.04
C VAL A 413 8.22 1.58 15.65
N VAL A 414 7.27 1.11 14.83
CA VAL A 414 7.28 -0.29 14.36
C VAL A 414 8.53 -0.55 13.54
N ARG A 415 8.87 0.36 12.62
CA ARG A 415 10.08 0.27 11.80
C ARG A 415 11.33 0.19 12.65
N SER A 416 11.50 1.08 13.62
CA SER A 416 12.70 1.12 14.45
C SER A 416 12.88 -0.16 15.28
N ILE A 417 11.79 -0.77 15.75
CA ILE A 417 11.86 -2.06 16.45
C ILE A 417 12.21 -3.19 15.46
N SER A 418 11.60 -3.20 14.28
CA SER A 418 11.83 -4.19 13.23
C SER A 418 13.27 -4.12 12.69
N GLU A 419 13.81 -2.92 12.45
CA GLU A 419 15.19 -2.70 11.98
C GLU A 419 16.24 -3.20 12.99
N VAL A 420 16.00 -3.01 14.29
CA VAL A 420 16.92 -3.54 15.32
C VAL A 420 16.97 -5.05 15.26
N VAL A 421 15.84 -5.74 15.10
CA VAL A 421 15.79 -7.21 15.08
C VAL A 421 16.33 -7.76 13.76
N SER A 422 15.84 -7.23 12.63
CA SER A 422 16.26 -7.70 11.30
C SER A 422 17.74 -7.43 11.02
N GLY A 423 18.31 -6.36 11.58
CA GLY A 423 19.73 -6.05 11.46
C GLY A 423 20.64 -6.88 12.38
N SER A 424 20.13 -7.29 13.55
CA SER A 424 20.99 -7.94 14.57
C SER A 424 20.82 -9.46 14.65
N LEU A 425 19.60 -9.97 14.50
CA LEU A 425 19.32 -11.39 14.72
C LEU A 425 19.89 -12.32 13.65
N PRO A 426 19.92 -11.98 12.35
CA PRO A 426 20.53 -12.84 11.34
C PRO A 426 22.01 -13.10 11.61
N SER A 427 22.74 -12.05 12.02
CA SER A 427 24.16 -12.12 12.42
C SER A 427 24.36 -13.00 13.62
N PHE A 428 23.58 -12.77 14.66
CA PHE A 428 23.60 -13.57 15.88
C PHE A 428 23.27 -15.04 15.60
N TRP A 429 22.26 -15.29 14.76
CA TRP A 429 21.84 -16.66 14.44
C TRP A 429 22.85 -17.41 13.57
N ARG A 430 23.50 -16.75 12.63
CA ARG A 430 24.55 -17.33 11.79
C ARG A 430 25.71 -17.83 12.66
N ILE A 431 26.22 -16.97 13.54
CA ILE A 431 27.31 -17.35 14.46
C ILE A 431 26.83 -18.44 15.44
N SER A 432 25.56 -18.38 15.90
CA SER A 432 24.99 -19.42 16.76
C SER A 432 24.90 -20.77 16.07
N LYS A 433 24.54 -20.79 14.79
CA LYS A 433 24.47 -21.99 13.97
C LYS A 433 25.86 -22.60 13.78
N ASP A 434 26.84 -21.76 13.38
CA ASP A 434 28.24 -22.17 13.22
C ASP A 434 28.83 -22.75 14.55
N PHE A 435 28.42 -22.16 15.69
CA PHE A 435 28.80 -22.68 17.01
C PHE A 435 28.15 -24.05 17.34
N MET A 436 26.86 -24.20 17.01
CA MET A 436 26.14 -25.47 17.18
C MET A 436 26.71 -26.57 16.28
N ASP A 437 27.10 -26.21 15.06
CA ASP A 437 27.73 -27.12 14.08
C ASP A 437 29.19 -27.44 14.44
N GLY A 438 29.74 -26.81 15.48
CA GLY A 438 31.06 -27.13 16.04
C GLY A 438 32.23 -26.41 15.38
N LYS A 439 32.04 -25.40 14.52
CA LYS A 439 33.09 -24.64 13.85
C LYS A 439 34.11 -24.03 14.84
N TYR A 440 33.63 -23.60 16.00
CA TYR A 440 34.47 -22.97 17.04
C TYR A 440 34.93 -23.94 18.13
N ARG A 441 34.83 -25.25 17.93
CA ARG A 441 35.31 -26.27 18.85
C ARG A 441 36.56 -26.97 18.29
N LYS A 442 37.65 -26.91 19.02
CA LYS A 442 38.79 -27.75 18.69
C LYS A 442 38.57 -29.18 19.19
N PRO A 443 38.90 -30.21 18.43
CA PRO A 443 38.85 -31.58 18.89
C PRO A 443 39.97 -31.80 19.93
N ASN A 444 39.74 -31.49 21.19
CA ASN A 444 40.66 -31.83 22.28
C ASN A 444 40.15 -33.08 22.97
N ASN A 445 41.02 -34.09 23.02
CA ASN A 445 40.81 -35.41 23.62
C ASN A 445 40.75 -35.42 25.16
N ASN A 446 40.59 -34.29 25.83
CA ASN A 446 40.48 -34.24 27.30
C ASN A 446 39.10 -33.71 27.75
N PRO A 447 38.30 -34.53 28.46
CA PRO A 447 36.97 -34.12 28.95
C PRO A 447 37.00 -33.29 30.24
N ILE A 448 38.11 -32.69 30.63
CA ILE A 448 38.23 -31.90 31.86
C ILE A 448 38.12 -30.41 31.55
N GLY A 449 36.91 -29.92 31.34
CA GLY A 449 36.63 -28.52 31.06
C GLY A 449 35.41 -28.29 30.19
N GLY A 450 34.47 -29.25 30.18
CA GLY A 450 33.23 -29.09 29.42
C GLY A 450 32.45 -27.84 29.86
N SER A 451 32.16 -26.96 28.93
CA SER A 451 31.25 -25.81 29.15
C SER A 451 30.00 -26.28 29.91
N ARG A 452 29.71 -25.64 31.03
CA ARG A 452 28.47 -25.87 31.81
C ARG A 452 27.19 -25.58 31.02
N ARG A 453 27.30 -24.94 29.86
CA ARG A 453 26.20 -24.51 29.04
C ARG A 453 26.05 -25.34 27.78
N SER A 454 24.82 -25.75 27.47
CA SER A 454 24.48 -26.48 26.24
C SER A 454 24.45 -25.55 25.03
N PRO A 455 25.00 -25.94 23.87
CA PRO A 455 24.88 -25.15 22.63
C PRO A 455 23.45 -24.80 22.25
N SER A 456 22.46 -25.59 22.69
CA SER A 456 21.03 -25.30 22.50
C SER A 456 20.56 -24.02 23.19
N GLN A 457 21.32 -23.47 24.16
CA GLN A 457 20.99 -22.18 24.79
C GLN A 457 21.09 -20.99 23.82
N CYS A 458 21.95 -21.08 22.80
CA CYS A 458 21.98 -20.04 21.74
C CYS A 458 20.63 -19.93 21.01
N ARG A 459 19.98 -21.10 20.78
CA ARG A 459 18.63 -21.15 20.22
C ARG A 459 17.59 -20.54 21.16
N THR A 460 17.73 -20.79 22.47
CA THR A 460 16.84 -20.17 23.48
C THR A 460 16.99 -18.66 23.49
N MET A 461 18.21 -18.14 23.44
CA MET A 461 18.50 -16.70 23.36
C MET A 461 17.91 -16.07 22.08
N ALA A 462 18.09 -16.72 20.93
CA ALA A 462 17.47 -16.28 19.69
C ALA A 462 15.93 -16.29 19.78
N ASN A 463 15.34 -17.33 20.40
CA ASN A 463 13.92 -17.41 20.66
C ASN A 463 13.44 -16.26 21.57
N GLU A 464 14.22 -15.90 22.61
CA GLU A 464 13.90 -14.80 23.52
C GLU A 464 13.89 -13.45 22.81
N ILE A 465 14.82 -13.20 21.89
CA ILE A 465 14.84 -11.98 21.08
C ILE A 465 13.55 -11.88 20.25
N VAL A 466 13.16 -12.96 19.56
CA VAL A 466 11.93 -12.94 18.76
C VAL A 466 10.69 -12.85 19.63
N LYS A 467 10.66 -13.54 20.79
CA LYS A 467 9.56 -13.41 21.76
C LYS A 467 9.42 -11.98 22.28
N LEU A 468 10.53 -11.30 22.53
CA LEU A 468 10.49 -9.88 22.90
C LEU A 468 9.92 -9.03 21.77
N TYR A 469 10.34 -9.26 20.51
CA TYR A 469 9.78 -8.56 19.35
C TYR A 469 8.25 -8.74 19.28
N ILE A 470 7.79 -9.99 19.38
CA ILE A 470 6.35 -10.32 19.40
C ILE A 470 5.65 -9.59 20.55
N SER A 471 6.23 -9.59 21.75
CA SER A 471 5.67 -8.92 22.92
C SER A 471 5.60 -7.41 22.77
N LEU A 472 6.68 -6.76 22.28
CA LEU A 472 6.72 -5.32 22.08
C LEU A 472 5.70 -4.85 21.02
N VAL A 473 5.62 -5.54 19.87
CA VAL A 473 4.62 -5.24 18.84
C VAL A 473 3.21 -5.48 19.38
N SER A 474 3.02 -6.57 20.13
CA SER A 474 1.72 -6.86 20.78
C SER A 474 1.33 -5.78 21.79
N GLN A 475 2.26 -5.23 22.54
CA GLN A 475 2.02 -4.13 23.48
C GLN A 475 1.69 -2.82 22.76
N VAL A 476 2.38 -2.50 21.66
CA VAL A 476 2.07 -1.30 20.86
C VAL A 476 0.60 -1.31 20.44
N PHE A 477 0.10 -2.44 19.93
CA PHE A 477 -1.27 -2.55 19.40
C PHE A 477 -2.28 -3.11 20.41
N GLN A 478 -1.87 -3.33 21.67
CA GLN A 478 -2.70 -3.90 22.74
C GLN A 478 -3.35 -5.22 22.30
N LEU A 479 -2.55 -6.12 21.71
CA LEU A 479 -2.99 -7.47 21.42
C LEU A 479 -3.05 -8.26 22.72
N SER A 480 -4.07 -9.08 22.90
CA SER A 480 -4.15 -9.97 24.07
C SER A 480 -3.07 -11.05 23.96
N GLU A 481 -2.13 -11.10 24.89
CA GLU A 481 -1.05 -12.11 24.92
C GLU A 481 -1.60 -13.55 24.92
N VAL A 482 -2.73 -13.76 25.56
CA VAL A 482 -3.43 -15.05 25.58
C VAL A 482 -3.87 -15.51 24.18
N ALA A 483 -4.26 -14.59 23.30
CA ALA A 483 -4.66 -14.93 21.93
C ALA A 483 -3.44 -15.26 21.03
N VAL A 484 -2.29 -14.64 21.29
CA VAL A 484 -1.06 -14.88 20.54
C VAL A 484 -0.40 -16.19 20.94
N MET A 485 -0.45 -16.56 22.24
CA MET A 485 0.20 -17.77 22.77
C MET A 485 -0.69 -19.01 22.77
N SER A 486 -2.01 -18.88 22.90
CA SER A 486 -2.91 -20.05 23.02
C SER A 486 -3.12 -20.80 21.71
N ARG A 487 -2.86 -20.20 20.54
CA ARG A 487 -2.95 -20.90 19.26
C ARG A 487 -1.78 -21.82 18.97
N SER A 488 -0.64 -21.62 19.62
CA SER A 488 0.52 -22.51 19.47
C SER A 488 0.37 -23.84 20.23
N GLN A 489 -0.59 -23.97 21.16
CA GLN A 489 -0.80 -25.19 21.95
C GLN A 489 -1.94 -26.09 21.47
N SER A 490 -2.77 -25.67 20.52
CA SER A 490 -3.97 -26.44 20.15
C SER A 490 -3.74 -27.54 19.10
N PHE A 491 -2.51 -27.82 18.69
CA PHE A 491 -2.23 -28.92 17.76
C PHE A 491 -1.82 -30.27 18.40
N ASN A 492 -1.65 -30.33 19.71
CA ASN A 492 -1.18 -31.57 20.37
C ASN A 492 -1.89 -31.89 21.68
N SER A 493 -3.23 -31.89 21.73
CA SER A 493 -3.88 -32.67 22.81
C SER A 493 -5.33 -33.00 22.49
N SER A 494 -5.50 -34.12 21.81
CA SER A 494 -6.71 -34.93 21.95
C SER A 494 -6.56 -35.76 23.22
N SER A 495 -7.16 -35.37 24.28
CA SER A 495 -7.81 -36.31 25.27
C SER A 495 -8.27 -35.58 26.53
N SER A 496 -9.58 -35.73 26.76
CA SER A 496 -10.29 -35.88 28.05
C SER A 496 -10.06 -34.86 29.17
N SER A 497 -11.06 -34.03 29.46
CA SER A 497 -12.02 -34.30 30.55
C SER A 497 -12.93 -33.09 30.79
N SER A 498 -14.17 -33.47 30.87
CA SER A 498 -15.37 -32.77 31.25
C SER A 498 -15.31 -32.06 32.62
N SER A 499 -16.18 -31.06 32.71
CA SER A 499 -16.78 -30.49 33.92
C SER A 499 -16.23 -29.14 34.38
N SER A 500 -16.88 -28.09 33.95
CA SER A 500 -17.32 -26.91 34.72
C SER A 500 -17.77 -25.76 33.78
N LEU A 501 -18.79 -26.02 32.99
CA LEU A 501 -19.54 -25.00 32.27
C LEU A 501 -20.94 -24.93 32.84
N ASN A 502 -21.17 -24.04 33.79
CA ASN A 502 -22.48 -23.45 34.05
C ASN A 502 -22.33 -22.41 35.15
N LYS A 503 -22.05 -21.18 34.77
CA LYS A 503 -22.51 -19.93 35.40
C LYS A 503 -21.73 -18.79 34.80
N LEU A 504 -22.27 -18.22 33.75
CA LEU A 504 -22.12 -16.80 33.33
C LEU A 504 -22.73 -16.63 31.93
N ALA A 505 -23.96 -17.06 31.77
CA ALA A 505 -24.82 -16.59 30.72
C ALA A 505 -25.82 -15.65 31.38
N MET A 506 -25.66 -14.40 31.12
CA MET A 506 -26.61 -13.27 31.18
C MET A 506 -25.96 -12.03 31.81
N THR A 507 -25.19 -11.36 31.01
CA THR A 507 -25.14 -9.88 30.87
C THR A 507 -24.33 -9.59 29.63
N GLN A 508 -24.94 -9.73 28.43
CA GLN A 508 -24.42 -9.10 27.23
C GLN A 508 -24.81 -7.63 27.29
N THR A 509 -24.05 -6.86 28.04
CA THR A 509 -23.84 -5.46 27.72
C THR A 509 -22.98 -5.47 26.45
N ALA A 510 -23.45 -4.83 25.38
CA ALA A 510 -22.73 -4.64 24.15
C ALA A 510 -21.30 -4.24 24.48
N ASP A 511 -20.32 -5.12 24.17
CA ASP A 511 -18.91 -4.83 24.28
C ASP A 511 -18.65 -3.61 23.38
N THR A 512 -18.61 -2.43 23.99
CA THR A 512 -18.12 -1.23 23.35
C THR A 512 -16.64 -1.47 23.09
N PHE A 513 -16.31 -1.84 21.83
CA PHE A 513 -14.94 -1.97 21.38
C PHE A 513 -14.23 -0.64 21.62
N GLU A 514 -13.31 -0.61 22.58
CA GLU A 514 -12.50 0.56 22.86
C GLU A 514 -11.29 0.54 21.94
N ILE A 515 -11.20 1.56 21.06
CA ILE A 515 -10.04 1.72 20.17
C ILE A 515 -8.79 1.94 21.01
N PRO A 516 -7.69 1.18 20.79
CA PRO A 516 -6.44 1.44 21.47
C PRO A 516 -5.98 2.90 21.29
N ARG A 517 -5.52 3.51 22.37
CA ARG A 517 -5.11 4.92 22.42
C ARG A 517 -4.00 5.29 21.42
N VAL A 518 -3.29 4.30 20.92
CA VAL A 518 -2.23 4.44 19.92
C VAL A 518 -2.75 4.93 18.57
N PHE A 519 -4.01 4.59 18.24
CA PHE A 519 -4.59 5.01 16.97
C PHE A 519 -5.18 6.43 17.09
N PRO A 520 -4.81 7.34 16.14
CA PRO A 520 -5.38 8.68 16.12
C PRO A 520 -6.90 8.61 15.86
N PRO A 521 -7.73 9.20 16.73
CA PRO A 521 -9.19 9.14 16.58
C PRO A 521 -9.73 10.03 15.46
N ASP A 522 -8.92 10.97 14.99
CA ASP A 522 -9.26 12.01 14.02
C ASP A 522 -8.90 11.65 12.57
N SER A 523 -8.83 10.35 12.26
CA SER A 523 -8.60 9.87 10.89
C SER A 523 -9.80 9.09 10.36
N ASN A 524 -10.15 9.28 9.07
CA ASN A 524 -11.21 8.53 8.42
C ASN A 524 -10.78 7.10 8.09
N SER A 525 -11.75 6.21 7.85
CA SER A 525 -11.52 4.78 7.60
C SER A 525 -10.57 4.50 6.42
N LEU A 526 -10.65 5.23 5.33
CA LEU A 526 -9.80 4.99 4.15
C LEU A 526 -8.34 5.41 4.40
N PHE A 527 -8.13 6.52 5.09
CA PHE A 527 -6.80 6.97 5.48
C PHE A 527 -6.19 6.02 6.51
N THR A 528 -6.98 5.63 7.53
CA THR A 528 -6.61 4.62 8.53
C THR A 528 -6.23 3.31 7.85
N ALA A 529 -7.04 2.83 6.89
CA ALA A 529 -6.74 1.59 6.16
C ALA A 529 -5.40 1.65 5.42
N GLN A 530 -5.10 2.77 4.75
CA GLN A 530 -3.83 2.95 4.05
C GLN A 530 -2.64 2.89 5.00
N ARG A 531 -2.76 3.51 6.17
CA ARG A 531 -1.70 3.54 7.19
C ARG A 531 -1.53 2.18 7.85
N LEU A 532 -2.62 1.54 8.24
CA LEU A 532 -2.59 0.18 8.81
C LEU A 532 -1.99 -0.84 7.84
N HIS A 533 -2.28 -0.71 6.56
CA HIS A 533 -1.71 -1.58 5.53
C HIS A 533 -0.19 -1.43 5.44
N LYS A 534 0.35 -0.20 5.48
CA LYS A 534 1.80 0.04 5.52
C LYS A 534 2.46 -0.59 6.74
N VAL A 535 1.87 -0.39 7.93
CA VAL A 535 2.37 -0.98 9.17
C VAL A 535 2.32 -2.52 9.11
N LEU A 536 1.24 -3.08 8.55
CA LEU A 536 1.11 -4.53 8.40
C LEU A 536 2.17 -5.12 7.48
N ILE A 537 2.46 -4.48 6.35
CA ILE A 537 3.52 -4.91 5.42
C ILE A 537 4.86 -4.94 6.15
N GLU A 538 5.21 -3.89 6.88
CA GLU A 538 6.48 -3.77 7.60
C GLU A 538 6.67 -4.89 8.64
N VAL A 539 5.60 -5.21 9.39
CA VAL A 539 5.64 -6.34 10.33
C VAL A 539 5.70 -7.68 9.59
N GLN A 540 5.01 -7.82 8.45
CA GLN A 540 5.01 -9.04 7.66
C GLN A 540 6.37 -9.32 7.01
N GLU A 541 7.03 -8.29 6.48
CA GLU A 541 8.38 -8.37 5.94
C GLU A 541 9.36 -8.80 7.04
N CYS A 542 9.36 -8.13 8.18
CA CYS A 542 10.20 -8.51 9.31
C CYS A 542 9.89 -9.93 9.80
N ALA A 543 8.62 -10.30 9.95
CA ALA A 543 8.22 -11.65 10.36
C ALA A 543 8.60 -12.71 9.32
N GLY A 544 8.59 -12.36 8.03
CA GLY A 544 9.07 -13.20 6.93
C GLY A 544 10.57 -13.46 7.01
N ASP A 545 11.35 -12.40 7.17
CA ASP A 545 12.81 -12.45 7.32
C ASP A 545 13.22 -13.29 8.55
N LEU A 546 12.56 -13.04 9.69
CA LEU A 546 12.79 -13.81 10.91
C LEU A 546 12.35 -15.27 10.78
N GLY A 547 11.27 -15.53 10.06
CA GLY A 547 10.77 -16.86 9.75
C GLY A 547 11.72 -17.66 8.84
N ALA A 548 12.38 -16.99 7.90
CA ALA A 548 13.37 -17.58 7.00
C ALA A 548 14.66 -18.06 7.71
N LEU A 549 14.92 -17.56 8.91
CA LEU A 549 16.07 -18.02 9.73
C LEU A 549 15.88 -19.44 10.30
N GLU A 550 14.66 -19.98 10.30
CA GLU A 550 14.34 -21.34 10.77
C GLU A 550 14.87 -21.66 12.19
N ILE A 551 14.77 -20.70 13.11
CA ILE A 551 15.31 -20.82 14.47
C ILE A 551 14.61 -21.97 15.23
N SER A 552 13.25 -21.94 15.26
CA SER A 552 12.40 -22.98 15.83
C SER A 552 10.96 -22.91 15.28
N THR A 553 10.25 -24.04 15.33
CA THR A 553 8.84 -24.12 14.95
C THR A 553 7.95 -23.24 15.82
N GLU A 554 8.28 -23.09 17.11
CA GLU A 554 7.60 -22.23 18.08
C GLU A 554 7.67 -20.76 17.66
N VAL A 555 8.85 -20.28 17.26
CA VAL A 555 9.05 -18.91 16.77
C VAL A 555 8.26 -18.67 15.50
N SER A 556 8.36 -19.59 14.53
CA SER A 556 7.63 -19.45 13.26
C SER A 556 6.11 -19.44 13.46
N SER A 557 5.59 -20.24 14.39
CA SER A 557 4.16 -20.23 14.76
C SER A 557 3.79 -18.96 15.49
N GLY A 558 4.63 -18.45 16.39
CA GLY A 558 4.42 -17.20 17.12
C GLY A 558 4.38 -15.98 16.20
N LEU A 559 5.29 -15.89 15.22
CA LEU A 559 5.30 -14.82 14.22
C LEU A 559 4.06 -14.85 13.32
N LYS A 560 3.63 -16.06 12.88
CA LYS A 560 2.37 -16.20 12.13
C LYS A 560 1.16 -15.77 12.96
N SER A 561 1.12 -16.17 14.23
CA SER A 561 0.06 -15.78 15.16
C SER A 561 0.04 -14.28 15.44
N LEU A 562 1.23 -13.63 15.52
CA LEU A 562 1.34 -12.18 15.66
C LEU A 562 0.72 -11.47 14.45
N VAL A 563 1.11 -11.84 13.23
CA VAL A 563 0.60 -11.24 11.98
C VAL A 563 -0.92 -11.44 11.89
N GLU A 564 -1.44 -12.62 12.23
CA GLU A 564 -2.88 -12.87 12.22
C GLU A 564 -3.63 -12.06 13.28
N SER A 565 -3.07 -11.95 14.47
CA SER A 565 -3.65 -11.12 15.54
C SER A 565 -3.65 -9.63 15.20
N LEU A 566 -2.59 -9.16 14.54
CA LEU A 566 -2.52 -7.78 14.01
C LEU A 566 -3.60 -7.53 12.95
N ARG A 567 -3.77 -8.46 12.01
CA ARG A 567 -4.84 -8.37 11.00
C ARG A 567 -6.21 -8.26 11.65
N TRP A 568 -6.47 -9.10 12.63
CA TRP A 568 -7.70 -9.04 13.42
C TRP A 568 -7.89 -7.67 14.06
N ARG A 569 -6.87 -7.19 14.75
CA ARG A 569 -6.94 -5.89 15.41
C ARG A 569 -7.12 -4.74 14.43
N PHE A 570 -6.43 -4.77 13.31
CA PHE A 570 -6.52 -3.73 12.28
C PHE A 570 -7.88 -3.73 11.58
N VAL A 571 -8.43 -4.90 11.31
CA VAL A 571 -9.80 -5.01 10.79
C VAL A 571 -10.82 -4.51 11.82
N ASP A 572 -10.64 -4.80 13.11
CA ASP A 572 -11.48 -4.29 14.18
C ASP A 572 -11.54 -2.75 14.19
N VAL A 573 -10.36 -2.12 14.19
CA VAL A 573 -10.24 -0.66 14.17
C VAL A 573 -10.88 -0.11 12.90
N LEU A 574 -10.59 -0.71 11.75
CA LEU A 574 -11.11 -0.25 10.47
C LEU A 574 -12.64 -0.38 10.38
N VAL A 575 -13.21 -1.48 10.86
CA VAL A 575 -14.67 -1.68 10.92
C VAL A 575 -15.33 -0.63 11.82
N HIS A 576 -14.73 -0.34 12.96
CA HIS A 576 -15.23 0.71 13.85
C HIS A 576 -15.20 2.08 13.18
N ASP A 577 -14.07 2.45 12.55
CA ASP A 577 -13.94 3.72 11.82
C ASP A 577 -14.91 3.78 10.64
N TRP A 578 -15.13 2.67 9.95
CA TRP A 578 -16.08 2.56 8.85
C TRP A 578 -17.52 2.89 9.30
N VAL A 579 -17.98 2.28 10.38
CA VAL A 579 -19.31 2.53 10.94
C VAL A 579 -19.44 3.97 11.44
N ARG A 580 -18.38 4.50 12.06
CA ARG A 580 -18.31 5.90 12.50
C ARG A 580 -18.43 6.87 11.32
N ASP A 581 -17.64 6.64 10.25
CA ASP A 581 -17.65 7.49 9.07
C ASP A 581 -19.00 7.43 8.34
N ALA A 582 -19.62 6.23 8.27
CA ALA A 582 -20.96 6.06 7.73
C ALA A 582 -22.01 6.84 8.52
N ARG A 583 -21.85 6.94 9.84
CA ARG A 583 -22.75 7.70 10.72
C ARG A 583 -22.70 9.20 10.42
N ILE A 584 -21.53 9.76 10.11
CA ILE A 584 -21.37 11.19 9.85
C ILE A 584 -21.51 11.54 8.35
N PHE A 585 -21.69 10.54 7.49
CA PHE A 585 -21.69 10.70 6.04
C PHE A 585 -22.77 11.65 5.54
N TYR A 586 -23.92 11.73 6.22
CA TYR A 586 -25.03 12.62 5.87
C TYR A 586 -24.65 14.11 5.85
N HIS A 587 -23.57 14.50 6.54
CA HIS A 587 -23.05 15.86 6.49
C HIS A 587 -22.40 16.25 5.14
N LEU A 588 -22.10 15.24 4.30
CA LEU A 588 -21.50 15.44 2.97
C LEU A 588 -22.57 15.69 1.90
N GLU A 589 -23.87 15.61 2.24
CA GLU A 589 -24.94 15.90 1.28
C GLU A 589 -24.82 17.33 0.79
N THR A 590 -24.62 17.49 -0.52
CA THR A 590 -24.51 18.78 -1.21
C THR A 590 -25.77 19.16 -1.99
N TRP A 591 -26.76 18.26 -2.01
CA TRP A 591 -28.01 18.42 -2.75
C TRP A 591 -27.81 18.70 -4.25
N VAL A 592 -26.78 18.10 -4.83
CA VAL A 592 -26.53 18.14 -6.28
C VAL A 592 -27.11 16.89 -6.92
N ALA A 593 -27.83 17.07 -8.03
CA ALA A 593 -28.43 15.95 -8.77
C ALA A 593 -27.34 15.07 -9.42
N ASP A 594 -27.51 13.75 -9.39
CA ASP A 594 -26.56 12.82 -10.02
C ASP A 594 -26.60 12.95 -11.56
N ALA A 595 -25.46 13.35 -12.14
CA ALA A 595 -25.29 13.54 -13.58
C ALA A 595 -25.36 12.21 -14.38
N ALA A 596 -25.16 11.07 -13.73
CA ALA A 596 -25.21 9.77 -14.41
C ALA A 596 -26.58 9.45 -14.98
N HIS A 597 -27.66 9.95 -14.36
CA HIS A 597 -29.03 9.75 -14.84
C HIS A 597 -29.40 10.62 -16.05
N ARG A 598 -28.68 11.71 -16.32
CA ARG A 598 -28.94 12.58 -17.49
C ARG A 598 -28.51 12.01 -18.84
N LYS A 599 -27.50 11.16 -18.88
CA LYS A 599 -26.95 10.65 -20.14
C LYS A 599 -27.83 9.58 -20.81
N HIS A 600 -28.82 9.05 -20.11
CA HIS A 600 -29.77 8.07 -20.63
C HIS A 600 -31.08 8.65 -21.17
N THR A 601 -31.26 9.98 -21.15
CA THR A 601 -32.52 10.67 -21.53
C THR A 601 -32.74 10.88 -23.02
N SER A 602 -32.08 10.15 -23.88
CA SER A 602 -32.42 10.16 -25.32
C SER A 602 -33.55 9.16 -25.70
N ARG A 603 -34.16 8.47 -24.75
CA ARG A 603 -35.35 7.65 -24.95
C ARG A 603 -36.44 8.10 -24.00
N LEU A 604 -37.37 8.90 -24.55
CA LEU A 604 -38.64 9.28 -23.95
C LEU A 604 -39.46 8.07 -23.52
N SER A 605 -39.47 7.70 -22.23
CA SER A 605 -40.55 6.85 -21.74
C SER A 605 -40.60 6.44 -20.27
N GLN A 606 -39.76 6.98 -19.37
CA GLN A 606 -40.02 6.75 -17.95
C GLN A 606 -39.84 8.02 -17.11
N PRO A 607 -40.69 8.25 -16.08
CA PRO A 607 -40.51 9.37 -15.16
C PRO A 607 -39.15 9.26 -14.48
N MET A 608 -38.34 10.29 -14.64
CA MET A 608 -36.96 10.36 -14.20
C MET A 608 -36.91 10.49 -12.68
N THR A 609 -36.41 9.55 -11.97
CA THR A 609 -36.11 9.70 -10.53
C THR A 609 -34.93 10.63 -10.36
N ILE A 610 -35.13 11.76 -9.69
CA ILE A 610 -34.06 12.64 -9.26
C ILE A 610 -33.43 12.02 -8.02
N THR A 611 -32.14 11.66 -8.12
CA THR A 611 -31.33 11.18 -7.00
C THR A 611 -30.17 12.14 -6.76
N THR A 612 -29.79 12.30 -5.51
CA THR A 612 -28.64 13.13 -5.17
C THR A 612 -27.34 12.36 -5.38
N ARG A 613 -26.26 13.09 -5.71
CA ARG A 613 -24.90 12.57 -5.87
C ARG A 613 -24.39 11.83 -4.63
N HIS A 614 -24.92 12.20 -3.47
CA HIS A 614 -24.57 11.63 -2.16
C HIS A 614 -24.64 10.09 -2.13
N LEU A 615 -25.66 9.52 -2.76
CA LEU A 615 -25.82 8.07 -2.81
C LEU A 615 -24.71 7.39 -3.60
N GLY A 616 -24.32 7.95 -4.74
CA GLY A 616 -23.19 7.46 -5.55
C GLY A 616 -21.84 7.62 -4.82
N GLN A 617 -21.68 8.70 -4.06
CA GLN A 617 -20.51 8.93 -3.21
C GLN A 617 -20.42 7.88 -2.12
N PHE A 618 -21.52 7.56 -1.45
CA PHE A 618 -21.56 6.50 -0.43
C PHE A 618 -21.25 5.11 -1.02
N GLU A 619 -21.82 4.78 -2.17
CA GLU A 619 -21.53 3.51 -2.87
C GLU A 619 -20.03 3.40 -3.20
N MET A 620 -19.43 4.47 -3.71
CA MET A 620 -18.00 4.52 -4.01
C MET A 620 -17.15 4.43 -2.74
N PHE A 621 -17.54 5.11 -1.67
CA PHE A 621 -16.90 5.00 -0.36
C PHE A 621 -16.94 3.55 0.15
N GLN A 622 -18.12 2.92 0.18
CA GLN A 622 -18.30 1.53 0.58
C GLN A 622 -17.42 0.56 -0.21
N LYS A 623 -17.37 0.74 -1.53
CA LYS A 623 -16.53 -0.07 -2.42
C LYS A 623 -15.05 0.03 -2.01
N ASN A 624 -14.55 1.24 -1.80
CA ASN A 624 -13.14 1.46 -1.47
C ASN A 624 -12.79 0.96 -0.07
N VAL A 625 -13.67 1.14 0.92
CA VAL A 625 -13.47 0.58 2.27
C VAL A 625 -13.51 -0.94 2.24
N THR A 626 -14.47 -1.55 1.54
CA THR A 626 -14.54 -3.01 1.34
C THR A 626 -13.24 -3.56 0.74
N ALA A 627 -12.71 -2.89 -0.30
CA ALA A 627 -11.43 -3.26 -0.92
C ALA A 627 -10.25 -3.11 0.05
N ALA A 628 -10.26 -2.06 0.88
CA ALA A 628 -9.22 -1.83 1.88
C ALA A 628 -9.24 -2.88 3.01
N VAL A 629 -10.44 -3.22 3.50
CA VAL A 629 -10.63 -4.31 4.47
C VAL A 629 -10.17 -5.65 3.91
N TYR A 630 -10.50 -5.94 2.65
CA TYR A 630 -10.05 -7.16 1.98
C TYR A 630 -8.52 -7.26 1.92
N ARG A 631 -7.83 -6.17 1.57
CA ARG A 631 -6.35 -6.13 1.54
C ARG A 631 -5.74 -6.40 2.92
N LEU A 632 -6.33 -5.88 3.98
CA LEU A 632 -5.85 -6.14 5.35
C LEU A 632 -6.15 -7.58 5.79
N ALA A 633 -7.28 -8.14 5.36
CA ALA A 633 -7.71 -9.48 5.75
C ALA A 633 -7.03 -10.60 4.94
N SER A 634 -6.67 -10.36 3.67
CA SER A 634 -6.08 -11.35 2.76
C SER A 634 -4.60 -11.58 3.02
N ASN A 635 -4.14 -12.79 2.73
CA ASN A 635 -2.73 -13.16 2.83
C ASN A 635 -1.90 -12.77 1.61
N ASN A 636 -2.54 -12.42 0.48
CA ASN A 636 -1.87 -12.12 -0.78
C ASN A 636 -1.81 -10.61 -1.02
N ASN A 637 -0.61 -10.07 -1.10
CA ASN A 637 -0.39 -8.64 -1.38
C ASN A 637 -0.67 -8.25 -2.84
N ASN A 638 -0.90 -9.21 -3.76
CA ASN A 638 -0.90 -8.96 -5.21
C ASN A 638 -2.25 -9.11 -5.92
N ASP A 639 -3.30 -9.62 -5.27
CA ASP A 639 -4.58 -9.87 -5.95
C ASP A 639 -5.62 -8.81 -5.61
N LEU A 640 -5.86 -7.89 -6.55
CA LEU A 640 -6.99 -6.97 -6.59
C LEU A 640 -8.15 -7.62 -7.35
N PRO A 641 -9.24 -8.09 -6.71
CA PRO A 641 -10.40 -8.63 -7.43
C PRO A 641 -11.33 -7.57 -8.03
N LEU A 642 -10.90 -6.31 -8.16
CA LEU A 642 -11.78 -5.17 -8.50
C LEU A 642 -11.54 -4.53 -9.87
N SER A 643 -11.01 -5.27 -10.84
CA SER A 643 -11.04 -4.84 -12.25
C SER A 643 -12.21 -5.50 -12.98
N ALA A 644 -13.35 -4.82 -13.02
CA ALA A 644 -14.42 -5.16 -13.93
C ALA A 644 -14.00 -4.81 -15.36
N GLY A 645 -13.47 -5.76 -16.12
CA GLY A 645 -13.18 -5.48 -17.52
C GLY A 645 -12.38 -6.50 -18.32
N THR A 646 -11.98 -7.63 -17.77
CA THR A 646 -11.39 -8.70 -18.59
C THR A 646 -12.18 -9.98 -18.41
N LYS A 647 -12.66 -10.51 -19.54
CA LYS A 647 -13.34 -11.80 -19.64
C LYS A 647 -12.47 -12.89 -19.01
N ALA A 648 -12.78 -13.24 -17.77
CA ALA A 648 -12.15 -14.34 -17.08
C ALA A 648 -12.58 -15.63 -17.77
N SER A 649 -11.61 -16.31 -18.37
CA SER A 649 -11.74 -17.71 -18.76
C SER A 649 -12.21 -18.51 -17.54
N THR A 650 -13.30 -19.22 -17.72
CA THR A 650 -13.92 -20.17 -16.81
C THR A 650 -12.93 -21.27 -16.43
N SER A 651 -12.18 -21.07 -15.37
CA SER A 651 -11.60 -22.15 -14.60
C SER A 651 -12.06 -21.96 -13.16
N THR A 652 -12.92 -22.82 -12.72
CA THR A 652 -13.41 -22.98 -11.36
C THR A 652 -12.26 -23.33 -10.41
N ARG A 653 -11.41 -22.37 -10.11
CA ARG A 653 -10.60 -22.38 -8.89
C ARG A 653 -11.42 -21.71 -7.79
N LYS A 654 -12.06 -22.50 -6.94
CA LYS A 654 -12.35 -22.11 -5.56
C LYS A 654 -11.00 -21.75 -4.92
N ALA A 655 -10.57 -20.52 -5.10
CA ALA A 655 -9.54 -19.95 -4.26
C ALA A 655 -10.14 -19.93 -2.85
N SER A 656 -9.71 -20.88 -2.02
CA SER A 656 -9.90 -20.77 -0.58
C SER A 656 -9.16 -19.48 -0.20
N THR A 657 -9.92 -18.38 -0.11
CA THR A 657 -9.41 -17.15 0.49
C THR A 657 -8.96 -17.56 1.89
N GLY A 658 -7.68 -17.45 2.19
CA GLY A 658 -7.11 -17.82 3.49
C GLY A 658 -7.59 -16.91 4.64
N ILE A 659 -8.79 -16.32 4.46
CA ILE A 659 -9.44 -15.43 5.42
C ILE A 659 -10.26 -16.28 6.39
N SER A 660 -10.07 -16.08 7.69
CA SER A 660 -10.82 -16.75 8.74
C SER A 660 -12.32 -16.46 8.65
N GLN A 661 -13.16 -17.48 8.81
CA GLN A 661 -14.63 -17.35 8.79
C GLN A 661 -15.13 -16.33 9.82
N THR A 662 -14.51 -16.28 10.99
CA THR A 662 -14.85 -15.33 12.05
C THR A 662 -14.56 -13.89 11.66
N LEU A 663 -13.47 -13.66 10.90
CA LEU A 663 -13.13 -12.34 10.36
C LEU A 663 -14.13 -11.92 9.27
N MET A 664 -14.55 -12.88 8.42
CA MET A 664 -15.57 -12.62 7.40
C MET A 664 -16.90 -12.21 8.03
N THR A 665 -17.37 -12.92 9.06
CA THR A 665 -18.62 -12.55 9.76
C THR A 665 -18.52 -11.16 10.40
N LYS A 666 -17.36 -10.79 10.94
CA LYS A 666 -17.16 -9.45 11.51
C LYS A 666 -17.21 -8.36 10.45
N VAL A 667 -16.56 -8.57 9.32
CA VAL A 667 -16.61 -7.62 8.19
C VAL A 667 -18.02 -7.48 7.63
N THR A 668 -18.73 -8.60 7.49
CA THR A 668 -20.12 -8.61 7.05
C THR A 668 -21.01 -7.79 7.99
N ARG A 669 -20.88 -8.02 9.30
CA ARG A 669 -21.63 -7.24 10.30
C ARG A 669 -21.26 -5.76 10.22
N GLY A 670 -19.98 -5.42 10.14
CA GLY A 670 -19.54 -4.02 9.99
C GLY A 670 -20.10 -3.34 8.74
N PHE A 671 -20.16 -4.06 7.63
CA PHE A 671 -20.79 -3.58 6.39
C PHE A 671 -22.29 -3.29 6.62
N VAL A 672 -23.02 -4.23 7.21
CA VAL A 672 -24.46 -4.08 7.51
C VAL A 672 -24.69 -2.90 8.46
N ASP A 673 -23.90 -2.80 9.53
CA ASP A 673 -23.97 -1.71 10.50
C ASP A 673 -23.67 -0.34 9.84
N ALA A 674 -22.69 -0.27 8.93
CA ALA A 674 -22.38 0.94 8.17
C ALA A 674 -23.56 1.36 7.27
N VAL A 675 -24.22 0.40 6.61
CA VAL A 675 -25.43 0.69 5.83
C VAL A 675 -26.56 1.19 6.72
N TYR A 676 -26.79 0.60 7.89
CA TYR A 676 -27.79 1.09 8.85
C TYR A 676 -27.47 2.51 9.32
N LYS A 677 -26.20 2.82 9.62
CA LYS A 677 -25.81 4.19 10.02
C LYS A 677 -25.99 5.21 8.91
N PHE A 678 -25.77 4.79 7.68
CA PHE A 678 -26.09 5.63 6.51
C PHE A 678 -27.61 5.88 6.35
N LEU A 679 -28.44 4.83 6.56
CA LEU A 679 -29.89 4.96 6.57
C LEU A 679 -30.36 5.89 7.69
N ASP A 680 -29.80 5.77 8.90
CA ASP A 680 -30.05 6.74 9.99
C ASP A 680 -29.75 8.17 9.55
N GLY A 681 -28.63 8.38 8.83
CA GLY A 681 -28.24 9.66 8.25
C GLY A 681 -29.24 10.20 7.22
N LEU A 682 -29.76 9.35 6.34
CA LEU A 682 -30.81 9.74 5.38
C LEU A 682 -32.08 10.18 6.10
N MET A 683 -32.45 9.53 7.19
CA MET A 683 -33.59 9.97 8.01
C MET A 683 -33.36 11.34 8.66
N LEU A 684 -32.11 11.63 9.10
CA LEU A 684 -31.76 12.96 9.62
C LEU A 684 -31.82 14.03 8.53
N LEU A 685 -31.46 13.71 7.28
CA LEU A 685 -31.58 14.65 6.16
C LEU A 685 -33.05 15.03 5.87
N ALA A 686 -33.98 14.10 6.05
CA ALA A 686 -35.43 14.37 5.90
C ALA A 686 -35.99 15.17 7.06
N SER A 687 -35.39 15.15 8.24
CA SER A 687 -35.92 15.75 9.47
C SER A 687 -35.58 17.25 9.58
N SER A 688 -36.14 17.91 10.61
CA SER A 688 -35.79 19.27 11.02
C SER A 688 -34.36 19.41 11.53
N ASP A 689 -33.72 18.29 11.87
CA ASP A 689 -32.33 18.24 12.33
C ASP A 689 -31.30 18.22 11.19
N SER A 690 -31.77 18.31 9.95
CA SER A 690 -30.93 18.38 8.75
C SER A 690 -29.88 19.50 8.83
N PRO A 691 -28.63 19.27 8.42
CA PRO A 691 -27.57 20.28 8.41
C PRO A 691 -27.96 21.56 7.64
N ILE A 692 -28.74 21.44 6.57
CA ILE A 692 -29.18 22.59 5.78
C ILE A 692 -30.13 23.51 6.57
N VAL A 693 -30.93 22.94 7.49
CA VAL A 693 -31.84 23.70 8.35
C VAL A 693 -31.10 24.38 9.49
N LYS A 694 -30.11 23.70 10.06
CA LYS A 694 -29.27 24.20 11.18
C LYS A 694 -28.17 25.16 10.71
N GLY A 695 -28.12 25.56 9.45
CA GLY A 695 -27.17 26.54 8.91
C GLY A 695 -25.76 25.98 8.67
N GLY A 696 -25.62 24.66 8.65
CA GLY A 696 -24.31 24.00 8.52
C GLY A 696 -23.79 23.82 7.09
N VAL A 697 -24.58 24.07 6.07
CA VAL A 697 -24.17 23.91 4.65
C VAL A 697 -24.66 25.10 3.86
N GLY A 698 -23.75 25.95 3.42
CA GLY A 698 -24.06 27.03 2.47
C GLY A 698 -23.51 28.41 2.81
N SER A 699 -22.87 28.64 3.98
CA SER A 699 -22.41 29.98 4.40
C SER A 699 -20.88 30.16 4.42
N GLU A 700 -20.08 29.20 4.00
CA GLU A 700 -18.65 29.47 3.81
C GLU A 700 -18.42 29.83 2.35
N GLY A 701 -18.27 31.17 2.15
CA GLY A 701 -17.94 31.80 0.89
C GLY A 701 -16.69 31.24 0.21
N GLY A 702 -16.89 30.19 -0.55
CA GLY A 702 -16.01 29.89 -1.65
C GLY A 702 -16.19 31.00 -2.68
N SER A 703 -15.15 31.81 -2.85
CA SER A 703 -15.07 32.85 -3.88
C SER A 703 -15.62 32.30 -5.21
N ALA A 704 -16.55 33.02 -5.80
CA ALA A 704 -17.20 32.69 -7.08
C ALA A 704 -16.21 32.53 -8.27
N ALA A 705 -14.92 32.71 -8.03
CA ALA A 705 -13.87 32.63 -9.04
C ALA A 705 -13.30 31.22 -9.27
N ASP A 706 -13.58 30.23 -8.40
CA ASP A 706 -12.98 28.89 -8.53
C ASP A 706 -14.01 27.78 -8.89
N ARG A 707 -15.24 28.14 -9.19
CA ARG A 707 -16.20 27.18 -9.75
C ARG A 707 -15.90 26.99 -11.23
N VAL A 708 -15.09 25.96 -11.49
CA VAL A 708 -15.09 25.33 -12.82
C VAL A 708 -16.54 24.98 -13.14
N VAL A 709 -17.05 25.55 -14.22
CA VAL A 709 -18.43 25.36 -14.72
C VAL A 709 -18.60 23.88 -15.08
N SER A 710 -18.94 23.07 -14.09
CA SER A 710 -19.43 21.72 -14.33
C SER A 710 -20.94 21.85 -14.64
N PRO A 711 -21.47 21.08 -15.60
CA PRO A 711 -22.89 21.14 -15.99
C PRO A 711 -23.80 20.42 -14.97
N GLU A 712 -23.45 20.48 -13.69
CA GLU A 712 -24.17 19.83 -12.60
C GLU A 712 -25.33 20.74 -12.16
N VAL A 713 -26.52 20.16 -11.95
CA VAL A 713 -27.69 20.88 -11.47
C VAL A 713 -27.66 20.91 -9.96
N ASP A 714 -27.45 22.10 -9.44
CA ASP A 714 -27.55 22.37 -8.02
C ASP A 714 -29.04 22.46 -7.63
N LEU A 715 -29.53 21.52 -6.83
CA LEU A 715 -30.91 21.48 -6.35
C LEU A 715 -31.18 22.60 -5.32
N VAL A 716 -30.15 23.16 -4.70
CA VAL A 716 -30.27 24.29 -3.75
C VAL A 716 -30.76 25.55 -4.46
N GLU A 717 -30.38 25.73 -5.74
CA GLU A 717 -30.82 26.87 -6.55
C GLU A 717 -32.23 26.68 -7.12
N LEU A 718 -32.67 25.42 -7.29
CA LEU A 718 -33.92 25.08 -7.96
C LEU A 718 -35.07 24.83 -6.98
N LEU A 719 -34.78 24.32 -5.78
CA LEU A 719 -35.77 23.85 -4.82
C LEU A 719 -35.56 24.52 -3.46
N ASP A 720 -36.66 24.83 -2.77
CA ASP A 720 -36.56 25.26 -1.37
C ASP A 720 -36.30 24.09 -0.44
N LEU A 721 -35.02 23.82 -0.21
CA LEU A 721 -34.56 22.73 0.68
C LEU A 721 -34.78 23.03 2.17
N LYS A 722 -35.22 24.24 2.55
CA LYS A 722 -35.66 24.51 3.92
C LYS A 722 -37.03 23.89 4.18
N ASP A 723 -37.81 23.69 3.12
CA ASP A 723 -39.06 22.93 3.22
C ASP A 723 -38.77 21.47 3.55
N GLY A 724 -39.40 20.98 4.62
CA GLY A 724 -39.28 19.59 5.09
C GLY A 724 -39.85 18.60 4.07
N ASP A 725 -40.91 19.00 3.37
CA ASP A 725 -41.59 18.14 2.42
C ASP A 725 -40.72 17.86 1.19
N VAL A 726 -40.00 18.86 0.69
CA VAL A 726 -39.06 18.73 -0.44
C VAL A 726 -37.93 17.79 -0.07
N ARG A 727 -37.37 17.93 1.14
CA ARG A 727 -36.31 17.02 1.62
C ARG A 727 -36.82 15.58 1.76
N ILE A 728 -38.02 15.39 2.32
CA ILE A 728 -38.64 14.07 2.43
C ILE A 728 -38.78 13.43 1.05
N LEU A 729 -39.25 14.15 0.04
CA LEU A 729 -39.43 13.66 -1.32
C LEU A 729 -38.07 13.21 -1.95
N LEU A 730 -37.04 14.03 -1.81
CA LEU A 730 -35.69 13.71 -2.31
C LEU A 730 -35.09 12.47 -1.58
N VAL A 731 -35.29 12.39 -0.26
CA VAL A 731 -34.82 11.23 0.52
C VAL A 731 -35.57 9.95 0.12
N ILE A 732 -36.90 10.01 -0.09
CA ILE A 732 -37.70 8.87 -0.59
C ILE A 732 -37.18 8.43 -1.96
N SER A 733 -36.88 9.38 -2.86
CA SER A 733 -36.32 9.09 -4.17
C SER A 733 -34.96 8.39 -4.05
N ASN A 734 -34.08 8.87 -3.16
CA ASN A 734 -32.81 8.24 -2.85
C ASN A 734 -32.98 6.82 -2.27
N LEU A 735 -33.93 6.60 -1.34
CA LEU A 735 -34.22 5.28 -0.76
C LEU A 735 -34.70 4.29 -1.83
N GLN A 736 -35.54 4.74 -2.77
CA GLN A 736 -35.98 3.87 -3.88
C GLN A 736 -34.84 3.48 -4.81
N HIS A 737 -33.92 4.42 -5.10
CA HIS A 737 -32.75 4.12 -5.90
C HIS A 737 -31.80 3.18 -5.14
N LEU A 738 -31.57 3.44 -3.86
CA LEU A 738 -30.77 2.59 -2.98
C LEU A 738 -31.30 1.14 -3.01
N ARG A 739 -32.59 0.96 -2.84
CA ARG A 739 -33.25 -0.35 -2.87
C ARG A 739 -33.04 -1.10 -4.18
N LYS A 740 -33.30 -0.40 -5.32
CA LYS A 740 -33.32 -1.02 -6.66
C LYS A 740 -31.93 -1.29 -7.21
N THR A 741 -30.98 -0.40 -6.95
CA THR A 741 -29.70 -0.35 -7.65
C THR A 741 -28.51 -0.44 -6.73
N SER A 742 -28.32 0.50 -5.79
CA SER A 742 -27.08 0.65 -5.06
C SER A 742 -26.88 -0.46 -4.01
N LEU A 743 -27.93 -0.83 -3.28
CA LEU A 743 -27.83 -1.88 -2.26
C LEU A 743 -27.50 -3.25 -2.87
N PRO A 744 -28.19 -3.74 -3.92
CA PRO A 744 -27.80 -4.97 -4.60
C PRO A 744 -26.38 -4.94 -5.14
N HIS A 745 -25.93 -3.77 -5.64
CA HIS A 745 -24.59 -3.61 -6.18
C HIS A 745 -23.52 -3.65 -5.08
N MET A 746 -23.70 -2.95 -3.97
CA MET A 746 -22.80 -2.98 -2.82
C MET A 746 -22.69 -4.36 -2.20
N VAL A 747 -23.83 -5.06 -2.00
CA VAL A 747 -23.86 -6.43 -1.47
C VAL A 747 -23.09 -7.38 -2.42
N LYS A 748 -23.35 -7.31 -3.72
CA LYS A 748 -22.65 -8.13 -4.71
C LYS A 748 -21.14 -7.86 -4.74
N GLN A 749 -20.73 -6.61 -4.54
CA GLN A 749 -19.30 -6.28 -4.42
C GLN A 749 -18.64 -6.96 -3.21
N LEU A 750 -19.31 -6.94 -2.05
CA LEU A 750 -18.84 -7.61 -0.85
C LEU A 750 -18.82 -9.13 -1.03
N GLU A 751 -19.89 -9.72 -1.59
CA GLU A 751 -19.98 -11.14 -1.90
C GLU A 751 -18.84 -11.58 -2.85
N ASN A 752 -18.56 -10.81 -3.89
CA ASN A 752 -17.48 -11.09 -4.83
C ASN A 752 -16.10 -10.96 -4.19
N ALA A 753 -15.90 -10.00 -3.28
CA ALA A 753 -14.62 -9.79 -2.62
C ALA A 753 -14.29 -10.90 -1.62
N PHE A 754 -15.27 -11.29 -0.79
CA PHE A 754 -15.05 -12.22 0.31
C PHE A 754 -15.54 -13.66 0.06
N GLY A 755 -16.28 -13.90 -1.04
CA GLY A 755 -16.85 -15.21 -1.36
C GLY A 755 -17.95 -15.65 -0.40
N VAL A 756 -18.61 -14.72 0.28
CA VAL A 756 -19.69 -14.96 1.25
C VAL A 756 -21.04 -14.69 0.60
N SER A 757 -22.07 -15.44 0.95
CA SER A 757 -23.46 -15.18 0.52
C SER A 757 -24.21 -14.38 1.59
N LEU A 758 -24.73 -13.22 1.24
CA LEU A 758 -25.44 -12.29 2.12
C LEU A 758 -26.95 -12.25 1.82
N THR A 759 -27.53 -13.36 1.43
CA THR A 759 -28.93 -13.40 1.02
C THR A 759 -29.90 -12.97 2.12
N GLU A 760 -29.68 -13.37 3.38
CA GLU A 760 -30.53 -13.02 4.51
C GLU A 760 -30.32 -11.56 4.94
N ASP A 761 -29.05 -11.12 5.05
CA ASP A 761 -28.74 -9.73 5.41
C ASP A 761 -29.29 -8.77 4.36
N ARG A 762 -29.20 -9.14 3.07
CA ARG A 762 -29.80 -8.37 1.97
C ARG A 762 -31.31 -8.28 2.11
N ARG A 763 -32.02 -9.37 2.45
CA ARG A 763 -33.48 -9.34 2.66
C ARG A 763 -33.83 -8.41 3.81
N THR A 764 -33.09 -8.49 4.91
CA THR A 764 -33.28 -7.66 6.09
C THR A 764 -33.07 -6.18 5.77
N LEU A 765 -31.96 -5.85 5.09
CA LEU A 765 -31.65 -4.48 4.66
C LEU A 765 -32.73 -3.93 3.73
N VAL A 766 -33.18 -4.72 2.74
CA VAL A 766 -34.28 -4.31 1.84
C VAL A 766 -35.57 -4.06 2.65
N SER A 767 -35.90 -4.94 3.59
CA SER A 767 -37.08 -4.77 4.45
C SER A 767 -37.02 -3.49 5.28
N VAL A 768 -35.85 -3.15 5.82
CA VAL A 768 -35.66 -1.90 6.57
C VAL A 768 -35.78 -0.68 5.65
N VAL A 769 -35.18 -0.71 4.46
CA VAL A 769 -35.32 0.37 3.48
C VAL A 769 -36.78 0.55 3.08
N ASP A 770 -37.53 -0.54 2.87
CA ASP A 770 -38.96 -0.50 2.56
C ASP A 770 -39.79 0.10 3.69
N GLU A 771 -39.50 -0.21 4.95
CA GLU A 771 -40.19 0.36 6.09
C GLU A 771 -39.88 1.85 6.30
N LEU A 772 -38.61 2.26 6.06
CA LEU A 772 -38.23 3.68 6.09
C LEU A 772 -38.91 4.47 4.95
N ASP A 773 -38.90 3.94 3.73
CA ASP A 773 -39.60 4.54 2.58
C ASP A 773 -41.10 4.70 2.88
N LYS A 774 -41.69 3.66 3.44
CA LYS A 774 -43.11 3.70 3.84
C LYS A 774 -43.37 4.73 4.93
N THR A 775 -42.54 4.77 5.96
CA THR A 775 -42.70 5.72 7.09
C THR A 775 -42.59 7.17 6.63
N LEU A 776 -41.59 7.49 5.80
CA LEU A 776 -41.42 8.82 5.24
C LEU A 776 -42.57 9.17 4.30
N PHE A 777 -42.96 8.22 3.43
CA PHE A 777 -44.08 8.44 2.51
C PHE A 777 -45.39 8.65 3.24
N GLU A 778 -45.67 7.86 4.28
CA GLU A 778 -46.87 8.08 5.13
C GLU A 778 -46.78 9.44 5.84
N GLY A 779 -45.58 9.85 6.30
CA GLY A 779 -45.36 11.20 6.87
C GLY A 779 -45.71 12.32 5.91
N TYR A 780 -45.31 12.15 4.64
CA TYR A 780 -45.66 13.11 3.57
C TYR A 780 -47.15 13.11 3.20
N ILE A 781 -47.76 11.93 3.11
CA ILE A 781 -49.19 11.78 2.68
C ILE A 781 -50.16 12.18 3.79
N ARG A 782 -49.89 11.90 5.08
CA ARG A 782 -50.80 12.10 6.18
C ARG A 782 -51.34 13.51 6.34
N PRO A 783 -50.54 14.59 6.33
CA PRO A 783 -51.06 15.96 6.43
C PRO A 783 -51.92 16.34 5.22
N ARG A 784 -51.51 15.92 4.01
CA ARG A 784 -52.25 16.17 2.76
C ARG A 784 -53.56 15.42 2.71
N GLY A 785 -53.55 14.18 3.13
CA GLY A 785 -54.76 13.39 3.28
C GLY A 785 -55.75 13.97 4.31
N LYS A 786 -55.22 14.53 5.43
CA LYS A 786 -56.06 15.22 6.41
C LYS A 786 -56.76 16.48 5.85
N TYR A 787 -55.99 17.24 5.04
CA TYR A 787 -56.57 18.40 4.37
C TYR A 787 -57.69 18.03 3.42
N ILE A 788 -57.48 17.04 2.53
CA ILE A 788 -58.45 16.53 1.58
C ILE A 788 -59.70 15.98 2.34
N THR A 789 -59.47 15.12 3.34
CA THR A 789 -60.59 14.56 4.10
C THR A 789 -61.36 15.63 4.87
N GLY A 790 -60.68 16.63 5.40
CA GLY A 790 -61.32 17.79 6.04
C GLY A 790 -62.24 18.56 5.09
N LYS A 791 -61.73 18.83 3.84
CA LYS A 791 -62.52 19.51 2.79
C LYS A 791 -63.77 18.70 2.38
N ILE A 792 -63.61 17.40 2.18
CA ILE A 792 -64.72 16.49 1.80
C ILE A 792 -65.78 16.46 2.89
N ARG A 793 -65.36 16.31 4.16
CA ARG A 793 -66.32 16.25 5.29
C ARG A 793 -67.10 17.57 5.43
N LYS A 794 -66.37 18.69 5.33
CA LYS A 794 -67.04 20.02 5.44
C LYS A 794 -68.04 20.21 4.33
N ALA A 795 -67.71 19.82 3.09
CA ALA A 795 -68.57 20.00 1.93
C ALA A 795 -69.78 19.01 1.86
N VAL A 796 -69.58 17.73 2.35
CA VAL A 796 -70.67 16.72 2.20
C VAL A 796 -71.57 16.63 3.43
N ILE A 797 -70.96 16.72 4.66
CA ILE A 797 -71.66 16.47 5.92
C ILE A 797 -71.66 17.73 6.82
N GLY A 798 -70.68 18.63 6.69
CA GLY A 798 -70.41 19.74 7.59
C GLY A 798 -71.35 20.93 7.43
N ASP A 799 -70.96 22.08 7.98
CA ASP A 799 -71.77 23.32 7.98
C ASP A 799 -72.01 23.88 6.58
N ASP A 800 -71.10 23.62 5.64
CA ASP A 800 -71.29 23.96 4.20
C ASP A 800 -72.03 22.86 3.43
N LYS A 801 -72.80 22.02 4.12
CA LYS A 801 -73.51 20.88 3.54
C LYS A 801 -74.49 21.34 2.49
N PHE A 802 -74.48 20.68 1.41
CA PHE A 802 -75.46 20.79 0.37
C PHE A 802 -76.73 20.05 0.80
N ASP A 803 -77.89 20.62 0.48
CA ASP A 803 -79.14 19.93 0.74
C ASP A 803 -79.28 18.79 -0.28
N TRP A 804 -78.97 17.56 0.15
CA TRP A 804 -79.02 16.39 -0.72
C TRP A 804 -80.42 15.88 -1.02
N ASP A 805 -81.41 16.32 -0.24
CA ASP A 805 -82.89 16.08 -0.51
C ASP A 805 -83.48 17.01 -1.52
N LYS A 806 -82.73 17.94 -2.08
CA LYS A 806 -83.18 18.91 -3.09
C LYS A 806 -83.70 18.23 -4.33
N THR A 807 -84.96 18.51 -4.70
CA THR A 807 -85.63 17.90 -5.85
C THR A 807 -85.52 18.77 -7.12
N GLU A 808 -85.13 20.04 -7.02
CA GLU A 808 -84.94 20.92 -8.17
C GLU A 808 -83.79 20.49 -9.07
N ALA A 809 -84.09 20.35 -10.35
CA ALA A 809 -83.14 20.20 -11.44
C ALA A 809 -83.29 21.35 -12.47
N PRO A 810 -82.25 21.76 -13.21
CA PRO A 810 -80.99 21.12 -13.54
C PRO A 810 -79.86 21.61 -12.68
N VAL A 811 -78.82 20.68 -12.51
CA VAL A 811 -77.49 20.92 -11.86
C VAL A 811 -76.58 21.54 -12.94
N THR A 812 -76.16 22.79 -12.75
CA THR A 812 -75.34 23.52 -13.75
C THR A 812 -73.96 23.91 -13.28
N VAL A 813 -73.69 23.85 -11.99
CA VAL A 813 -72.43 24.34 -11.40
C VAL A 813 -71.81 23.32 -10.50
N LEU A 814 -70.50 23.12 -10.71
CA LEU A 814 -69.61 22.35 -9.76
C LEU A 814 -69.38 23.13 -8.48
N ARG A 815 -69.56 22.53 -7.32
CA ARG A 815 -69.27 23.19 -6.04
C ARG A 815 -67.76 23.41 -5.86
N PRO A 816 -67.32 24.46 -5.19
CA PRO A 816 -65.93 24.87 -5.07
C PRO A 816 -64.99 23.80 -4.48
N TRP A 817 -65.48 22.93 -3.57
CA TRP A 817 -64.69 21.93 -2.91
C TRP A 817 -64.01 20.95 -3.90
N VAL A 818 -64.61 20.66 -5.05
CA VAL A 818 -64.08 19.80 -6.08
C VAL A 818 -62.87 20.43 -6.76
N SER A 819 -63.01 21.70 -7.12
CA SER A 819 -61.90 22.47 -7.70
C SER A 819 -60.79 22.70 -6.66
N GLU A 820 -61.16 23.05 -5.42
CA GLU A 820 -60.16 23.22 -4.33
C GLU A 820 -59.29 21.96 -4.10
N ILE A 821 -59.89 20.76 -4.15
CA ILE A 821 -59.15 19.51 -4.04
C ILE A 821 -58.26 19.29 -5.27
N LEU A 822 -58.81 19.51 -6.48
CA LEU A 822 -58.04 19.32 -7.70
C LEU A 822 -56.89 20.34 -7.81
N ASP A 823 -57.12 21.59 -7.44
CA ASP A 823 -56.08 22.64 -7.42
C ASP A 823 -54.99 22.27 -6.39
N TYR A 824 -55.38 21.79 -5.21
CA TYR A 824 -54.43 21.28 -4.23
C TYR A 824 -53.65 20.08 -4.74
N LEU A 825 -54.28 19.18 -5.49
CA LEU A 825 -53.58 18.06 -6.15
C LEU A 825 -52.65 18.54 -7.26
N VAL A 826 -52.96 19.62 -7.96
CA VAL A 826 -52.09 20.27 -8.96
C VAL A 826 -50.84 20.84 -8.27
N GLU A 827 -51.03 21.54 -7.15
CA GLU A 827 -49.92 22.06 -6.35
C GLU A 827 -48.99 20.94 -5.87
N ILE A 828 -49.55 19.83 -5.36
CA ILE A 828 -48.76 18.66 -4.99
C ILE A 828 -48.07 18.04 -6.21
N HIS A 829 -48.74 17.97 -7.35
CA HIS A 829 -48.16 17.42 -8.57
C HIS A 829 -46.99 18.27 -9.06
N ASP A 830 -47.07 19.59 -8.99
CA ASP A 830 -46.01 20.53 -9.32
C ASP A 830 -44.80 20.35 -8.42
N GLN A 831 -45.03 20.34 -7.11
CA GLN A 831 -43.97 20.04 -6.13
C GLN A 831 -43.29 18.68 -6.39
N LEU A 832 -44.05 17.67 -6.75
CA LEU A 832 -43.49 16.33 -7.08
C LEU A 832 -42.76 16.37 -8.41
N TYR A 833 -43.27 17.12 -9.40
CA TYR A 833 -42.62 17.22 -10.71
C TYR A 833 -41.22 17.80 -10.60
N ASP A 834 -41.04 18.82 -9.76
CA ASP A 834 -39.78 19.48 -9.54
C ASP A 834 -38.83 18.69 -8.66
N ALA A 835 -39.33 18.09 -7.56
CA ALA A 835 -38.51 17.46 -6.56
C ALA A 835 -38.29 15.94 -6.79
N ALA A 836 -39.34 15.22 -7.18
CA ALA A 836 -39.32 13.76 -7.25
C ALA A 836 -40.33 13.20 -8.27
N PRO A 837 -40.14 13.41 -9.58
CA PRO A 837 -41.10 13.01 -10.61
C PRO A 837 -41.41 11.49 -10.61
N GLY A 838 -40.46 10.66 -10.12
CA GLY A 838 -40.70 9.22 -9.98
C GLY A 838 -41.74 8.84 -8.91
N LEU A 839 -42.14 9.76 -8.04
CA LEU A 839 -43.13 9.53 -6.97
C LEU A 839 -44.52 10.00 -7.34
N ILE A 840 -44.72 10.66 -8.49
CA ILE A 840 -46.00 11.22 -8.90
C ILE A 840 -47.10 10.16 -8.91
N ASP A 841 -46.90 9.06 -9.63
CA ASP A 841 -47.90 7.99 -9.77
C ASP A 841 -48.26 7.39 -8.40
N ARG A 842 -47.27 7.12 -7.55
CA ARG A 842 -47.47 6.56 -6.21
C ARG A 842 -48.21 7.52 -5.28
N THR A 843 -47.84 8.81 -5.29
CA THR A 843 -48.46 9.85 -4.43
C THR A 843 -49.88 10.15 -4.85
N MET A 844 -50.09 10.34 -6.15
CA MET A 844 -51.42 10.59 -6.70
C MET A 844 -52.37 9.42 -6.45
N ALA A 845 -51.85 8.16 -6.60
CA ALA A 845 -52.64 6.98 -6.30
C ALA A 845 -53.05 6.90 -4.81
N ALA A 846 -52.09 7.19 -3.88
CA ALA A 846 -52.38 7.20 -2.45
C ALA A 846 -53.40 8.29 -2.03
N LEU A 847 -53.27 9.52 -2.59
CA LEU A 847 -54.21 10.61 -2.32
C LEU A 847 -55.56 10.31 -2.92
N LEU A 848 -55.63 9.72 -4.11
CA LEU A 848 -56.88 9.30 -4.74
C LEU A 848 -57.56 8.20 -3.89
N GLU A 849 -56.80 7.26 -3.33
CA GLU A 849 -57.35 6.25 -2.46
C GLU A 849 -57.94 6.85 -1.17
N ILE A 850 -57.30 7.84 -0.56
CA ILE A 850 -57.78 8.58 0.60
C ILE A 850 -59.05 9.34 0.20
N THR A 851 -59.02 10.04 -0.93
CA THR A 851 -60.16 10.78 -1.46
C THR A 851 -61.39 9.88 -1.67
N ALA A 852 -61.19 8.73 -2.30
CA ALA A 852 -62.21 7.76 -2.59
C ALA A 852 -62.83 7.14 -1.32
N LYS A 853 -61.98 6.74 -0.37
CA LYS A 853 -62.40 6.17 0.92
C LYS A 853 -63.23 7.17 1.73
N GLU A 854 -62.76 8.42 1.81
CA GLU A 854 -63.47 9.46 2.57
C GLU A 854 -64.76 9.92 1.86
N THR A 855 -64.74 10.06 0.56
CA THR A 855 -65.94 10.37 -0.24
C THR A 855 -66.99 9.26 -0.05
N SER A 856 -66.63 7.99 -0.22
CA SER A 856 -67.52 6.86 0.04
C SER A 856 -68.06 6.86 1.46
N ARG A 857 -67.21 7.14 2.45
CA ARG A 857 -67.64 7.22 3.84
C ARG A 857 -68.64 8.33 4.10
N CYS A 858 -68.45 9.52 3.52
CA CYS A 858 -69.32 10.68 3.69
C CYS A 858 -70.64 10.48 2.98
N PHE A 859 -70.65 10.00 1.73
CA PHE A 859 -71.88 9.78 1.00
C PHE A 859 -72.76 8.66 1.56
N LYS A 860 -72.16 7.64 2.21
CA LYS A 860 -72.88 6.59 2.97
C LYS A 860 -73.68 7.12 4.18
N GLN A 861 -73.36 8.31 4.69
CA GLN A 861 -74.08 8.94 5.79
C GLN A 861 -75.32 9.72 5.38
N ILE A 862 -75.46 9.93 4.06
CA ILE A 862 -76.62 10.63 3.50
C ILE A 862 -77.73 9.61 3.37
N LYS A 863 -78.88 9.90 4.05
CA LYS A 863 -79.99 8.96 4.16
C LYS A 863 -80.91 8.93 2.91
N SER A 864 -81.03 10.05 2.22
CA SER A 864 -81.91 10.21 1.05
C SER A 864 -81.30 11.21 0.06
N PHE A 865 -81.52 11.01 -1.19
CA PHE A 865 -81.13 11.89 -2.26
C PHE A 865 -82.39 12.34 -3.03
N GLY A 866 -82.64 13.64 -3.13
CA GLY A 866 -83.54 14.22 -4.13
C GLY A 866 -82.90 14.19 -5.51
N THR A 867 -83.70 14.39 -6.56
CA THR A 867 -83.16 14.35 -7.98
C THR A 867 -82.08 15.33 -8.22
N GLY A 868 -82.17 16.58 -7.73
CA GLY A 868 -81.10 17.53 -7.82
C GLY A 868 -79.89 17.20 -7.01
N GLY A 869 -80.01 16.67 -5.76
CA GLY A 869 -78.91 16.22 -4.96
C GLY A 869 -78.17 15.04 -5.58
N PHE A 870 -78.89 14.08 -6.12
CA PHE A 870 -78.34 12.95 -6.84
C PHE A 870 -77.49 13.36 -8.09
N LEU A 871 -78.08 14.24 -8.95
CA LEU A 871 -77.37 14.72 -10.12
C LEU A 871 -76.14 15.55 -9.75
N GLN A 872 -76.22 16.33 -8.67
CA GLN A 872 -75.05 17.08 -8.14
C GLN A 872 -73.91 16.15 -7.68
N ALA A 873 -74.22 15.16 -6.87
CA ALA A 873 -73.23 14.15 -6.44
C ALA A 873 -72.58 13.41 -7.63
N LEU A 874 -73.44 13.06 -8.62
CA LEU A 874 -73.04 12.38 -9.83
C LEU A 874 -72.12 13.23 -10.65
N MET A 875 -72.41 14.52 -10.85
CA MET A 875 -71.61 15.47 -11.57
C MET A 875 -70.21 15.63 -10.92
N GLU A 876 -70.20 15.87 -9.62
CA GLU A 876 -68.99 16.09 -8.84
C GLU A 876 -68.07 14.87 -8.83
N LEU A 877 -68.59 13.70 -8.55
CA LEU A 877 -67.81 12.45 -8.53
C LEU A 877 -67.32 12.06 -9.92
N THR A 878 -68.13 12.25 -10.95
CA THR A 878 -67.75 11.99 -12.34
C THR A 878 -66.67 12.95 -12.78
N PHE A 879 -66.74 14.22 -12.36
CA PHE A 879 -65.70 15.20 -12.68
C PHE A 879 -64.38 14.86 -12.04
N LEU A 880 -64.37 14.51 -10.73
CA LEU A 880 -63.18 14.03 -10.01
C LEU A 880 -62.58 12.79 -10.68
N HIS A 881 -63.42 11.75 -10.88
CA HIS A 881 -62.97 10.49 -11.48
C HIS A 881 -62.40 10.67 -12.89
N LYS A 882 -63.10 11.46 -13.76
CA LYS A 882 -62.60 11.71 -15.14
C LYS A 882 -61.37 12.61 -15.16
N SER A 883 -61.19 13.53 -14.22
CA SER A 883 -59.99 14.37 -14.10
C SER A 883 -58.79 13.57 -13.64
N LEU A 884 -58.95 12.62 -12.72
CA LEU A 884 -57.89 11.78 -12.17
C LEU A 884 -57.85 10.38 -12.83
N ALA A 885 -58.51 10.18 -13.97
CA ALA A 885 -58.66 8.88 -14.63
C ALA A 885 -57.33 8.21 -14.97
N THR A 886 -56.26 8.98 -15.15
CA THR A 886 -54.91 8.45 -15.42
C THR A 886 -54.42 7.63 -14.27
N TYR A 887 -54.64 8.09 -13.05
CA TYR A 887 -54.17 7.41 -11.80
C TYR A 887 -55.22 6.42 -11.27
N ALA A 888 -56.45 6.47 -11.77
CA ALA A 888 -57.55 5.62 -11.34
C ALA A 888 -57.44 4.18 -11.89
N LYS A 889 -56.79 3.96 -13.02
CA LYS A 889 -56.75 2.68 -13.72
C LYS A 889 -55.94 1.60 -12.96
N GLU A 890 -54.95 1.99 -12.22
CA GLU A 890 -54.00 1.10 -11.55
C GLU A 890 -54.17 1.12 -10.01
N CYS A 891 -55.12 1.86 -9.49
CA CYS A 891 -55.29 2.11 -8.07
C CYS A 891 -56.64 1.57 -7.58
N PRO A 892 -56.65 0.81 -6.44
CA PRO A 892 -57.92 0.36 -5.80
C PRO A 892 -58.83 1.53 -5.48
N GLY A 893 -58.27 2.71 -5.13
CA GLY A 893 -59.01 3.94 -4.87
C GLY A 893 -59.72 4.51 -6.08
N GLY A 894 -59.13 4.42 -7.27
CA GLY A 894 -59.76 4.84 -8.51
C GLY A 894 -60.96 3.98 -8.89
N ILE A 895 -60.79 2.66 -8.71
CA ILE A 895 -61.88 1.67 -8.89
C ILE A 895 -62.98 1.94 -7.86
N ALA A 896 -62.61 2.23 -6.58
CA ALA A 896 -63.57 2.54 -5.53
C ALA A 896 -64.36 3.81 -5.83
N LEU A 897 -63.74 4.89 -6.36
CA LEU A 897 -64.43 6.09 -6.73
C LEU A 897 -65.45 5.82 -7.86
N GLY A 898 -65.10 5.00 -8.82
CA GLY A 898 -66.02 4.53 -9.88
C GLY A 898 -67.19 3.66 -9.35
N LEU A 899 -66.86 2.81 -8.32
CA LEU A 899 -67.87 1.97 -7.66
C LEU A 899 -68.82 2.75 -6.74
N VAL A 900 -68.36 3.80 -6.04
CA VAL A 900 -69.21 4.73 -5.31
C VAL A 900 -70.18 5.39 -6.26
N TYR A 901 -69.77 5.77 -7.41
CA TYR A 901 -70.58 6.29 -8.50
C TYR A 901 -71.68 5.33 -8.93
N THR A 902 -71.30 4.03 -9.13
CA THR A 902 -72.23 3.07 -9.71
C THR A 902 -73.14 2.36 -8.70
N LYS A 903 -72.65 2.02 -7.53
CA LYS A 903 -73.37 1.20 -6.56
C LYS A 903 -74.06 1.99 -5.46
N GLU A 904 -73.42 3.01 -4.88
CA GLU A 904 -73.93 3.66 -3.68
C GLU A 904 -74.85 4.80 -4.01
N ILE A 905 -74.55 5.56 -5.07
CA ILE A 905 -75.45 6.67 -5.53
C ILE A 905 -76.55 6.17 -6.41
N ARG A 906 -76.31 5.29 -7.36
CA ARG A 906 -77.29 4.75 -8.26
C ARG A 906 -78.26 3.76 -7.59
N GLY A 907 -77.79 3.02 -6.57
CA GLY A 907 -78.59 2.11 -5.75
C GLY A 907 -79.51 2.84 -4.74
N ALA A 908 -79.26 4.12 -4.40
CA ALA A 908 -80.09 4.94 -3.50
C ALA A 908 -81.20 5.71 -4.22
N TYR A 909 -81.28 5.63 -5.52
CA TYR A 909 -82.30 6.33 -6.33
C TYR A 909 -83.30 5.31 -6.95
N PRO A 910 -84.62 5.44 -6.75
CA PRO A 910 -85.54 4.51 -7.37
C PRO A 910 -85.60 4.66 -8.89
N GLU A 911 -85.78 3.53 -9.57
CA GLU A 911 -85.60 3.29 -10.99
C GLU A 911 -86.35 4.22 -11.96
N ASP A 912 -85.71 4.74 -12.85
CA ASP A 912 -85.65 5.01 -14.28
C ASP A 912 -86.91 5.11 -15.13
N SER A 913 -87.89 5.77 -14.73
CA SER A 913 -89.09 5.91 -15.63
C SER A 913 -89.53 7.35 -15.88
N ASP A 914 -88.83 8.30 -15.31
CA ASP A 914 -89.25 9.71 -15.47
C ASP A 914 -88.49 10.41 -16.62
N PRO A 915 -89.16 10.81 -17.67
CA PRO A 915 -88.56 11.56 -18.79
C PRO A 915 -87.88 12.88 -18.35
N ALA A 916 -88.33 13.49 -17.26
CA ALA A 916 -87.74 14.69 -16.68
C ALA A 916 -86.36 14.42 -16.10
N PHE A 917 -86.14 13.24 -15.55
CA PHE A 917 -84.80 12.80 -15.07
C PHE A 917 -83.78 12.62 -16.18
N THR A 918 -84.25 12.03 -17.31
CA THR A 918 -83.35 11.80 -18.49
C THR A 918 -82.90 13.13 -19.08
N ASP A 919 -83.82 14.12 -19.13
CA ASP A 919 -83.48 15.48 -19.64
C ASP A 919 -82.51 16.20 -18.67
N ALA A 920 -82.77 16.17 -17.39
CA ALA A 920 -81.91 16.74 -16.38
C ALA A 920 -80.54 16.07 -16.35
N PHE A 921 -80.45 14.76 -16.54
CA PHE A 921 -79.19 14.02 -16.66
C PHE A 921 -78.43 14.42 -17.95
N ASN A 922 -79.13 14.58 -19.07
CA ASN A 922 -78.51 15.03 -20.31
C ASN A 922 -77.96 16.46 -20.20
N VAL A 923 -78.71 17.35 -19.51
CA VAL A 923 -78.18 18.68 -19.16
C VAL A 923 -76.97 18.61 -18.31
N MET A 924 -76.99 17.86 -17.22
CA MET A 924 -75.85 17.65 -16.35
C MET A 924 -74.63 17.08 -17.10
N GLN A 925 -74.80 16.14 -18.02
CA GLN A 925 -73.70 15.61 -18.86
C GLN A 925 -73.09 16.69 -19.80
N ARG A 926 -73.90 17.57 -20.37
CA ARG A 926 -73.45 18.74 -21.20
C ARG A 926 -72.63 19.72 -20.35
N GLU A 927 -73.13 20.06 -19.19
CA GLU A 927 -72.40 20.90 -18.24
C GLU A 927 -71.11 20.27 -17.73
N LEU A 928 -71.10 18.96 -17.46
CA LEU A 928 -69.88 18.22 -17.13
C LEU A 928 -68.84 18.33 -18.25
N VAL A 929 -69.25 18.13 -19.51
CA VAL A 929 -68.35 18.26 -20.67
C VAL A 929 -67.86 19.70 -20.83
N TYR A 930 -68.66 20.64 -20.58
CA TYR A 930 -68.34 22.07 -20.64
C TYR A 930 -67.40 22.46 -19.53
N ALA A 931 -67.65 22.10 -18.29
CA ALA A 931 -66.75 22.28 -17.16
C ALA A 931 -65.34 21.66 -17.43
N ARG A 932 -65.29 20.45 -17.97
CA ARG A 932 -64.06 19.82 -18.35
C ARG A 932 -63.32 20.47 -19.49
N LYS A 933 -64.01 21.15 -20.43
CA LYS A 933 -63.38 21.95 -21.49
C LYS A 933 -62.74 23.20 -20.93
N ILE A 934 -63.42 23.90 -20.08
CA ILE A 934 -62.91 25.13 -19.45
C ILE A 934 -61.70 24.82 -18.57
N THR A 935 -61.75 23.81 -17.72
CA THR A 935 -60.72 23.44 -16.79
C THR A 935 -59.65 22.52 -17.39
N GLY A 936 -59.76 22.23 -18.71
CA GLY A 936 -58.90 21.27 -19.38
C GLY A 936 -57.39 21.63 -19.43
N ILE A 937 -57.09 22.94 -19.38
CA ILE A 937 -55.71 23.45 -19.26
C ILE A 937 -55.23 23.39 -17.80
N GLN A 938 -56.06 23.77 -16.85
CA GLN A 938 -55.77 23.79 -15.41
C GLN A 938 -55.37 22.42 -14.88
N TYR A 939 -56.02 21.35 -15.34
CA TYR A 939 -55.76 19.98 -14.92
C TYR A 939 -55.01 19.17 -15.98
N LEU A 940 -54.18 19.83 -16.81
CA LEU A 940 -53.40 19.19 -17.88
C LEU A 940 -52.36 18.24 -17.33
N CYS A 941 -51.80 18.53 -16.17
CA CYS A 941 -50.75 17.72 -15.49
C CYS A 941 -51.24 16.29 -15.18
N PHE A 942 -52.54 16.09 -14.98
CA PHE A 942 -53.09 14.76 -14.71
C PHE A 942 -53.28 13.92 -15.99
N ARG A 943 -53.03 14.45 -17.18
CA ARG A 943 -53.11 13.69 -18.43
C ARG A 943 -51.73 13.12 -18.74
N LYS A 944 -51.56 11.79 -18.72
CA LYS A 944 -50.33 11.17 -19.26
C LYS A 944 -50.20 11.62 -20.72
N GLN A 945 -49.07 12.17 -21.08
CA GLN A 945 -48.72 12.36 -22.49
C GLN A 945 -48.78 10.97 -23.13
N VAL A 946 -49.72 10.77 -24.05
CA VAL A 946 -49.79 9.56 -24.85
C VAL A 946 -48.50 9.53 -25.65
N GLU A 947 -47.60 8.61 -25.33
CA GLU A 947 -46.48 8.32 -26.19
C GLU A 947 -47.02 8.01 -27.57
N SER A 948 -46.64 8.78 -28.54
CA SER A 948 -46.91 8.48 -29.94
C SER A 948 -46.08 7.28 -30.36
N THR A 949 -46.45 6.13 -29.81
CA THR A 949 -46.05 4.82 -30.31
C THR A 949 -46.95 4.51 -31.51
N GLY A 950 -46.40 4.68 -32.64
CA GLY A 950 -47.11 4.12 -33.79
C GLY A 950 -47.02 5.04 -34.95
N LYS A 951 -46.01 4.89 -35.71
CA LYS A 951 -46.09 5.06 -37.15
C LYS A 951 -47.23 4.21 -37.68
N GLU A 952 -48.48 4.68 -37.60
CA GLU A 952 -49.45 4.26 -38.57
C GLU A 952 -48.97 4.77 -39.91
N LYS A 953 -48.43 3.87 -40.71
CA LYS A 953 -48.29 4.01 -42.16
C LYS A 953 -49.71 4.22 -42.71
N ARG A 954 -50.25 5.45 -42.70
CA ARG A 954 -51.28 5.83 -43.62
C ARG A 954 -50.64 5.76 -45.01
N SER A 955 -50.92 4.67 -45.69
CA SER A 955 -50.78 4.56 -47.15
C SER A 955 -51.50 5.73 -47.75
N ARG A 956 -50.76 6.76 -48.15
CA ARG A 956 -51.24 7.77 -49.09
C ARG A 956 -51.35 7.08 -50.43
N LYS A 957 -52.59 6.67 -50.80
CA LYS A 957 -52.98 6.45 -52.18
C LYS A 957 -52.64 7.72 -52.94
N GLU A 958 -51.73 7.63 -53.86
CA GLU A 958 -51.51 8.57 -54.94
C GLU A 958 -52.79 8.71 -55.77
N PRO A 959 -53.18 9.87 -56.21
CA PRO A 959 -53.91 10.06 -57.42
C PRO A 959 -52.88 10.34 -58.52
N ARG A 960 -52.98 9.50 -59.56
CA ARG A 960 -52.30 9.63 -60.84
C ARG A 960 -52.79 10.89 -61.58
N GLU A 961 -51.79 11.51 -62.24
CA GLU A 961 -51.78 12.18 -63.54
C GLU A 961 -52.89 13.18 -63.88
N ALA A 962 -52.46 14.41 -64.14
CA ALA A 962 -52.56 14.95 -65.49
C ALA A 962 -51.93 16.39 -65.55
N HIS A 963 -51.18 16.55 -66.62
CA HIS A 963 -50.83 17.73 -67.39
C HIS A 963 -49.62 18.63 -67.00
N LYS A 964 -48.62 18.29 -67.77
CA LYS A 964 -47.79 19.18 -68.60
C LYS A 964 -48.42 20.52 -68.89
N GLU A 965 -47.61 21.52 -68.72
CA GLU A 965 -47.11 22.46 -69.76
C GLU A 965 -46.68 23.79 -69.16
N ARG A 966 -45.40 24.08 -69.41
CA ARG A 966 -44.81 25.27 -70.02
C ARG A 966 -44.62 26.54 -69.20
N LEU A 967 -43.43 26.91 -69.27
CA LEU A 967 -42.81 28.25 -69.59
C LEU A 967 -42.47 29.03 -68.34
N THR A 968 -41.36 29.37 -68.07
CA THR A 968 -40.02 29.67 -68.65
C THR A 968 -38.95 29.57 -67.54
#